data_62b4198dac6b333e1d52eb1b1d87db92
#
_entry.id   62b4198dac6b333e1d52eb1b1d87db92
#
_cell.length_a   1.000
_cell.length_b   1.000
_cell.length_c   1.000
_cell.angle_alpha   90.00
_cell.angle_beta   90.00
_cell.angle_gamma   90.00
#
_symmetry.space_group_name_H-M   'P 1'
#
loop_
_entity.id
_entity.type
_entity.pdbx_description
1 polymer ?
#
loop_
_entity_poly.entity_id
_entity_poly.type
_entity_poly.pdbx_seq_one_letter_code
_entity_poly.pdbx_strand_id
1 'polypeptide(L)'
;MLKLSRELFKITHDVKYMDYYETTYYNSILSSQNPETGMTTYFQPMATGFFKVYSTRWDKFWCCTGSGMESFTKLGDTIYMHEGNTLYVNFYQSSKLDWTDQNVTITQETDIPWNDTAVFTVDGSGSLDLRFRIPDWTAGTMTADVNGEKYSYKTVDGYAQITGDFRSGDKITLHIPAEVRAYALPDNPSVYGFKYGPVVLSAELGKEDMKTDSTGMWVTIPKEKKVASETITLAKEGQSLTSFMAQINDHLVREPGTTRFTLNDTNTKLTFSPHYQQYEQRYGIYWKFVPNGTVIEERLPREKTDVTDTVQPGYGQYESDNLHKMIEVGSVGVTNDSTYRYADKGGWFTYRMAVNEDAPMLVLHAKLRKADNGKTLRVRVGDAILYAGTLQYEGDADVYDLKLTIPEDVRARCIYGITADGTDHKVLDVTFSADGTDEASAKVCDFLYMEAVTPLYTFDSSAAYFVDCGDHNTDTVSGRDKLGMYNSVSEQLYGPDEVTGRMWGLIDDPTDQYKGSGKSRGIYTANTWPDEYHTADGADKTSSWRYTKNQYESNIARHLDYGFSLPDGTYSVELAFADPWGCSKNPAAYANLGEDTESVIAKNAPVDGTAVKGEVTVRGGKLTINVRSEDKAINLCYILIRPIAVEAASVTGCKGDVNLDGSVSALDAVLLQKYLHGQESLTGEQCYAADVMSDATPDILDLAALKHKILKGK
;
A
#
# COMPACT_ATOMS: atom_id res chain seq x y z
N MET A 1 26.80 3.01 -10.38
CA MET A 1 26.37 3.07 -11.79
C MET A 1 26.88 4.33 -12.52
N LEU A 2 26.86 5.55 -11.94
CA LEU A 2 27.36 6.75 -12.64
C LEU A 2 28.80 6.61 -13.14
N LYS A 3 29.73 6.14 -12.28
CA LYS A 3 31.11 5.87 -12.67
C LYS A 3 31.21 4.93 -13.88
N LEU A 4 30.39 3.86 -13.88
CA LEU A 4 30.36 2.91 -15.00
C LEU A 4 29.84 3.57 -16.28
N SER A 5 28.75 4.34 -16.20
CA SER A 5 28.19 5.06 -17.34
C SER A 5 29.19 6.05 -17.94
N ARG A 6 29.92 6.76 -17.10
CA ARG A 6 31.01 7.66 -17.51
C ARG A 6 32.11 6.91 -18.27
N GLU A 7 32.60 5.78 -17.75
CA GLU A 7 33.65 5.00 -18.44
C GLU A 7 33.15 4.35 -19.72
N LEU A 8 31.89 3.89 -19.76
CA LEU A 8 31.28 3.35 -20.98
C LEU A 8 31.13 4.45 -22.05
N PHE A 9 30.74 5.66 -21.65
CA PHE A 9 30.71 6.79 -22.59
C PHE A 9 32.08 7.10 -23.22
N LYS A 10 33.15 7.11 -22.43
CA LYS A 10 34.50 7.31 -22.94
C LYS A 10 34.94 6.29 -23.99
N ILE A 11 34.37 5.07 -23.96
CA ILE A 11 34.71 4.00 -24.89
C ILE A 11 33.81 4.04 -26.13
N THR A 12 32.52 4.37 -25.95
CA THR A 12 31.51 4.18 -26.98
C THR A 12 30.98 5.47 -27.60
N HIS A 13 31.09 6.59 -26.89
CA HIS A 13 30.45 7.89 -27.17
C HIS A 13 28.92 7.82 -27.30
N ASP A 14 28.27 6.75 -26.82
CA ASP A 14 26.83 6.56 -26.91
C ASP A 14 26.10 7.44 -25.88
N VAL A 15 25.25 8.33 -26.38
CA VAL A 15 24.52 9.36 -25.62
C VAL A 15 23.68 8.79 -24.47
N LYS A 16 23.16 7.54 -24.61
CA LYS A 16 22.33 6.91 -23.58
C LYS A 16 22.99 6.83 -22.21
N TYR A 17 24.34 6.75 -22.16
CA TYR A 17 25.06 6.74 -20.89
C TYR A 17 25.03 8.09 -20.20
N MET A 18 24.97 9.17 -20.97
CA MET A 18 24.87 10.53 -20.44
C MET A 18 23.43 10.88 -20.05
N ASP A 19 22.42 10.39 -20.77
CA ASP A 19 21.01 10.51 -20.38
C ASP A 19 20.74 9.79 -19.06
N TYR A 20 21.27 8.56 -18.90
CA TYR A 20 21.20 7.84 -17.63
C TYR A 20 21.95 8.58 -16.51
N TYR A 21 23.15 9.10 -16.81
CA TYR A 21 23.94 9.83 -15.84
C TYR A 21 23.21 11.08 -15.34
N GLU A 22 22.66 11.91 -16.23
CA GLU A 22 21.93 13.12 -15.87
C GLU A 22 20.70 12.82 -15.04
N THR A 23 19.88 11.83 -15.45
CA THR A 23 18.70 11.41 -14.70
C THR A 23 19.06 10.94 -13.28
N THR A 24 20.12 10.14 -13.14
CA THR A 24 20.60 9.68 -11.83
C THR A 24 21.21 10.79 -11.00
N TYR A 25 21.93 11.72 -11.63
CA TYR A 25 22.51 12.87 -10.99
C TYR A 25 21.47 13.72 -10.26
N TYR A 26 20.42 14.16 -10.97
CA TYR A 26 19.36 14.96 -10.36
C TYR A 26 18.53 14.21 -9.33
N ASN A 27 18.10 13.00 -9.68
CA ASN A 27 17.03 12.34 -8.93
C ASN A 27 17.51 11.37 -7.84
N SER A 28 18.79 10.98 -7.86
CA SER A 28 19.39 10.14 -6.82
C SER A 28 20.49 10.85 -6.07
N ILE A 29 21.50 11.38 -6.77
CA ILE A 29 22.67 11.98 -6.11
C ILE A 29 22.30 13.31 -5.47
N LEU A 30 21.82 14.29 -6.26
CA LEU A 30 21.47 15.61 -5.75
C LEU A 30 20.35 15.52 -4.70
N SER A 31 19.38 14.64 -4.91
CA SER A 31 18.27 14.46 -3.99
C SER A 31 18.64 13.74 -2.68
N SER A 32 19.82 13.13 -2.59
CA SER A 32 20.29 12.45 -1.38
C SER A 32 20.84 13.40 -0.32
N GLN A 33 21.14 14.63 -0.65
CA GLN A 33 21.74 15.60 0.28
C GLN A 33 20.69 16.61 0.78
N ASN A 34 20.75 16.90 2.08
CA ASN A 34 20.11 18.09 2.63
C ASN A 34 21.02 19.30 2.32
N PRO A 35 20.57 20.29 1.52
CA PRO A 35 21.41 21.40 1.08
C PRO A 35 21.79 22.36 2.22
N GLU A 36 21.05 22.38 3.34
CA GLU A 36 21.32 23.26 4.47
C GLU A 36 22.38 22.67 5.41
N THR A 37 22.36 21.35 5.62
CA THR A 37 23.25 20.69 6.58
C THR A 37 24.42 19.96 5.93
N GLY A 38 24.32 19.64 4.63
CA GLY A 38 25.27 18.81 3.90
C GLY A 38 25.15 17.31 4.21
N MET A 39 24.22 16.92 5.09
CA MET A 39 24.01 15.50 5.47
C MET A 39 23.31 14.73 4.36
N THR A 40 23.57 13.43 4.29
CA THR A 40 23.05 12.57 3.23
C THR A 40 22.12 11.49 3.76
N THR A 41 21.21 11.00 2.88
CA THR A 41 20.28 9.92 3.20
C THR A 41 20.93 8.55 3.06
N TYR A 42 20.46 7.57 3.80
CA TYR A 42 20.69 6.15 3.50
C TYR A 42 19.65 5.66 2.49
N PHE A 43 18.36 5.88 2.78
CA PHE A 43 17.24 5.58 1.90
C PHE A 43 16.50 6.85 1.46
N GLN A 44 15.90 6.79 0.28
CA GLN A 44 14.91 7.74 -0.17
C GLN A 44 13.59 6.96 -0.35
N PRO A 45 12.60 7.15 0.52
CA PRO A 45 11.31 6.49 0.37
C PRO A 45 10.66 6.79 -0.96
N MET A 46 10.17 5.76 -1.66
CA MET A 46 9.46 5.92 -2.93
C MET A 46 7.94 5.96 -2.74
N ALA A 47 7.44 5.42 -1.63
CA ALA A 47 6.02 5.47 -1.31
C ALA A 47 5.59 6.86 -0.86
N THR A 48 4.40 7.27 -1.29
CA THR A 48 3.80 8.57 -0.99
C THR A 48 3.52 8.73 0.51
N GLY A 49 3.79 9.91 1.06
CA GLY A 49 3.53 10.24 2.46
C GLY A 49 4.70 10.03 3.42
N PHE A 50 5.82 9.52 2.95
CA PHE A 50 7.07 9.44 3.73
C PHE A 50 7.95 10.67 3.53
N PHE A 51 9.11 10.69 4.18
CA PHE A 51 10.09 11.78 4.14
C PHE A 51 11.51 11.23 4.18
N LYS A 52 12.49 12.02 3.76
CA LYS A 52 13.91 11.66 3.80
C LYS A 52 14.46 11.81 5.21
N VAL A 53 15.24 10.81 5.66
CA VAL A 53 15.99 10.86 6.92
C VAL A 53 17.47 10.97 6.59
N TYR A 54 18.13 11.93 7.21
CA TYR A 54 19.53 12.26 6.94
C TYR A 54 20.44 11.75 8.04
N SER A 55 21.71 11.51 7.68
CA SER A 55 22.78 11.26 8.64
C SER A 55 22.94 12.45 9.61
N THR A 56 23.63 12.20 10.70
CA THR A 56 24.00 13.23 11.67
C THR A 56 25.53 13.41 11.73
N ARG A 57 26.00 14.47 12.39
CA ARG A 57 27.42 14.76 12.45
C ARG A 57 28.23 13.75 13.25
N TRP A 58 27.63 13.06 14.23
CA TRP A 58 28.36 12.34 15.25
C TRP A 58 27.97 10.88 15.45
N ASP A 59 26.71 10.55 15.28
CA ASP A 59 26.13 9.29 15.70
C ASP A 59 25.47 8.47 14.59
N LYS A 60 25.28 9.03 13.40
CA LYS A 60 24.65 8.36 12.25
C LYS A 60 25.47 8.58 10.99
N PHE A 61 26.63 7.96 10.95
CA PHE A 61 27.55 8.02 9.82
C PHE A 61 27.57 6.68 9.10
N TRP A 62 26.61 6.46 8.24
CA TRP A 62 26.49 5.24 7.46
C TRP A 62 27.49 5.20 6.28
N CYS A 63 27.67 4.02 5.64
CA CYS A 63 28.46 3.88 4.42
C CYS A 63 27.99 4.85 3.31
N CYS A 64 26.68 5.10 3.23
CA CYS A 64 26.10 6.03 2.25
C CYS A 64 26.49 7.49 2.49
N THR A 65 26.85 7.88 3.69
CA THR A 65 27.42 9.21 3.98
C THR A 65 28.78 9.36 3.30
N GLY A 66 29.65 8.34 3.37
CA GLY A 66 30.93 8.32 2.65
C GLY A 66 30.75 8.32 1.14
N SER A 67 29.82 7.54 0.60
CA SER A 67 29.48 7.52 -0.83
C SER A 67 28.93 8.86 -1.29
N GLY A 68 28.11 9.54 -0.46
CA GLY A 68 27.60 10.87 -0.72
C GLY A 68 28.72 11.89 -0.87
N MET A 69 29.65 11.93 0.08
CA MET A 69 30.81 12.83 0.00
C MET A 69 31.62 12.61 -1.28
N GLU A 70 31.91 11.35 -1.63
CA GLU A 70 32.61 11.03 -2.89
C GLU A 70 31.82 11.51 -4.12
N SER A 71 30.52 11.28 -4.15
CA SER A 71 29.67 11.66 -5.26
C SER A 71 29.70 13.19 -5.48
N PHE A 72 29.55 13.98 -4.42
CA PHE A 72 29.53 15.43 -4.51
C PHE A 72 30.88 16.05 -4.89
N THR A 73 31.99 15.37 -4.63
CA THR A 73 33.34 15.84 -5.06
C THR A 73 33.58 15.64 -6.56
N LYS A 74 32.73 14.90 -7.27
CA LYS A 74 32.94 14.52 -8.68
C LYS A 74 31.89 15.06 -9.64
N LEU A 75 30.98 15.91 -9.19
CA LEU A 75 29.84 16.36 -10.01
C LEU A 75 30.26 17.12 -11.27
N GLY A 76 31.36 17.84 -11.24
CA GLY A 76 31.87 18.63 -12.36
C GLY A 76 32.67 17.83 -13.39
N ASP A 77 33.12 16.62 -13.09
CA ASP A 77 34.10 15.88 -13.92
C ASP A 77 33.54 15.27 -15.21
N THR A 78 32.21 15.32 -15.40
CA THR A 78 31.52 14.72 -16.56
C THR A 78 30.80 15.74 -17.42
N ILE A 79 30.80 17.04 -17.04
CA ILE A 79 30.17 18.11 -17.83
C ILE A 79 30.78 18.13 -19.23
N TYR A 80 32.10 18.05 -19.32
CA TYR A 80 32.88 18.10 -20.55
C TYR A 80 33.76 16.87 -20.68
N MET A 81 33.83 16.33 -21.91
CA MET A 81 34.81 15.32 -22.29
C MET A 81 35.36 15.64 -23.67
N HIS A 82 36.60 15.29 -23.95
CA HIS A 82 37.20 15.60 -25.26
C HIS A 82 38.04 14.47 -25.82
N GLU A 83 38.15 14.47 -27.15
CA GLU A 83 39.06 13.61 -27.91
C GLU A 83 39.68 14.45 -29.05
N GLY A 84 40.99 14.71 -28.98
CA GLY A 84 41.63 15.63 -29.90
C GLY A 84 41.04 17.04 -29.84
N ASN A 85 40.52 17.53 -30.98
CA ASN A 85 39.81 18.81 -31.07
C ASN A 85 38.28 18.71 -30.99
N THR A 86 37.76 17.54 -30.70
CA THR A 86 36.32 17.28 -30.45
C THR A 86 36.02 17.44 -28.98
N LEU A 87 35.05 18.33 -28.64
CA LEU A 87 34.53 18.50 -27.29
C LEU A 87 33.09 18.02 -27.20
N TYR A 88 32.82 17.10 -26.28
CA TYR A 88 31.47 16.68 -25.92
C TYR A 88 30.99 17.50 -24.70
N VAL A 89 29.92 18.26 -24.87
CA VAL A 89 29.21 18.95 -23.80
C VAL A 89 28.05 18.03 -23.37
N ASN A 90 28.22 17.37 -22.23
CA ASN A 90 27.30 16.35 -21.76
C ASN A 90 26.17 16.90 -20.89
N PHE A 91 26.45 17.95 -20.11
CA PHE A 91 25.47 18.56 -19.20
C PHE A 91 25.43 20.08 -19.35
N TYR A 92 24.21 20.60 -19.21
CA TYR A 92 23.93 22.02 -19.24
C TYR A 92 23.91 22.59 -17.83
N GLN A 93 25.11 22.97 -17.35
CA GLN A 93 25.32 23.53 -16.01
C GLN A 93 26.31 24.71 -16.15
N SER A 94 25.97 25.84 -15.55
CA SER A 94 26.83 27.02 -15.58
C SER A 94 28.23 26.69 -15.07
N SER A 95 29.23 26.83 -15.92
CA SER A 95 30.59 26.37 -15.68
C SER A 95 31.60 27.01 -16.61
N LYS A 96 32.89 26.88 -16.29
CA LYS A 96 34.00 27.33 -17.11
C LYS A 96 34.96 26.17 -17.34
N LEU A 97 35.27 25.91 -18.62
CA LEU A 97 36.26 24.95 -19.07
C LEU A 97 37.51 25.67 -19.59
N ASP A 98 38.65 25.42 -18.95
CA ASP A 98 39.95 25.80 -19.51
C ASP A 98 40.50 24.62 -20.31
N TRP A 99 40.30 24.62 -21.63
CA TRP A 99 40.74 23.58 -22.52
C TRP A 99 42.15 23.87 -23.04
N THR A 100 43.10 23.57 -22.19
CA THR A 100 44.52 23.96 -22.39
C THR A 100 45.12 23.35 -23.67
N ASP A 101 44.75 22.15 -24.08
CA ASP A 101 45.27 21.47 -25.26
C ASP A 101 44.87 22.18 -26.57
N GLN A 102 43.78 22.92 -26.56
CA GLN A 102 43.30 23.73 -27.68
C GLN A 102 43.55 25.24 -27.49
N ASN A 103 44.10 25.62 -26.36
CA ASN A 103 44.35 27.03 -25.99
C ASN A 103 43.08 27.90 -26.07
N VAL A 104 41.95 27.33 -25.64
CA VAL A 104 40.65 28.01 -25.54
C VAL A 104 40.02 27.80 -24.18
N THR A 105 39.26 28.81 -23.76
CA THR A 105 38.37 28.72 -22.62
C THR A 105 36.92 28.76 -23.10
N ILE A 106 36.06 27.92 -22.56
CA ILE A 106 34.62 27.92 -22.86
C ILE A 106 33.85 28.18 -21.57
N THR A 107 33.07 29.27 -21.57
CA THR A 107 32.17 29.59 -20.46
C THR A 107 30.74 29.22 -20.85
N GLN A 108 30.09 28.41 -20.05
CA GLN A 108 28.70 28.04 -20.17
C GLN A 108 27.84 28.76 -19.12
N GLU A 109 26.82 29.48 -19.58
CA GLU A 109 25.83 30.15 -18.74
C GLU A 109 24.44 29.59 -19.07
N THR A 110 23.77 29.04 -18.06
CA THR A 110 22.47 28.36 -18.26
C THR A 110 21.72 28.20 -16.96
N ASP A 111 20.40 28.04 -17.06
CA ASP A 111 19.51 27.64 -15.97
C ASP A 111 18.55 26.50 -16.44
N ILE A 112 19.03 25.66 -17.36
CA ILE A 112 18.29 24.46 -17.83
C ILE A 112 18.11 23.48 -16.68
N PRO A 113 16.92 22.88 -16.54
CA PRO A 113 15.73 22.93 -17.42
C PRO A 113 14.76 24.08 -17.09
N TRP A 114 15.10 25.00 -16.17
CA TRP A 114 14.17 26.02 -15.67
C TRP A 114 13.95 27.16 -16.65
N ASN A 115 14.87 27.38 -17.56
CA ASN A 115 14.68 28.05 -18.84
C ASN A 115 15.18 27.14 -19.96
N ASP A 116 14.97 27.53 -21.21
CA ASP A 116 15.30 26.70 -22.38
C ASP A 116 16.68 27.06 -23.01
N THR A 117 17.43 27.96 -22.39
CA THR A 117 18.59 28.55 -23.03
C THR A 117 19.90 28.18 -22.34
N ALA A 118 20.89 27.79 -23.13
CA ALA A 118 22.29 27.66 -22.71
C ALA A 118 23.18 28.48 -23.64
N VAL A 119 24.00 29.35 -23.08
CA VAL A 119 24.94 30.23 -23.83
C VAL A 119 26.36 29.78 -23.56
N PHE A 120 27.10 29.53 -24.64
CA PHE A 120 28.52 29.20 -24.60
C PHE A 120 29.33 30.33 -25.21
N THR A 121 30.28 30.86 -24.46
CA THR A 121 31.21 31.90 -24.93
C THR A 121 32.61 31.31 -25.05
N VAL A 122 33.24 31.47 -26.24
CA VAL A 122 34.59 31.01 -26.49
C VAL A 122 35.55 32.18 -26.23
N ASP A 123 36.63 31.91 -25.50
CA ASP A 123 37.77 32.82 -25.35
C ASP A 123 39.05 32.10 -25.79
N GLY A 124 39.78 32.67 -26.73
CA GLY A 124 40.87 32.05 -27.48
C GLY A 124 40.49 31.84 -28.94
N SER A 125 41.25 31.04 -29.65
CA SER A 125 40.97 30.76 -31.07
C SER A 125 41.43 29.34 -31.44
N GLY A 126 40.64 28.63 -32.26
CA GLY A 126 40.97 27.30 -32.70
C GLY A 126 39.93 26.71 -33.65
N SER A 127 40.33 25.69 -34.42
CA SER A 127 39.42 24.87 -35.21
C SER A 127 38.87 23.77 -34.35
N LEU A 128 37.59 23.87 -33.95
CA LEU A 128 36.97 23.03 -32.97
C LEU A 128 35.79 22.24 -33.56
N ASP A 129 35.58 21.01 -33.08
CA ASP A 129 34.39 20.20 -33.25
C ASP A 129 33.63 20.17 -31.91
N LEU A 130 32.60 20.99 -31.78
CA LEU A 130 31.79 21.07 -30.56
C LEU A 130 30.54 20.22 -30.72
N ARG A 131 30.37 19.29 -29.80
CA ARG A 131 29.24 18.33 -29.79
C ARG A 131 28.40 18.55 -28.55
N PHE A 132 27.22 19.07 -28.74
CA PHE A 132 26.25 19.38 -27.68
C PHE A 132 25.24 18.27 -27.60
N ARG A 133 25.11 17.61 -26.44
CA ARG A 133 24.16 16.54 -26.24
C ARG A 133 22.74 17.02 -26.53
N ILE A 134 21.97 16.24 -27.28
CA ILE A 134 20.53 16.42 -27.43
C ILE A 134 19.87 15.51 -26.39
N PRO A 135 19.40 16.07 -25.25
CA PRO A 135 18.83 15.26 -24.19
C PRO A 135 17.57 14.50 -24.66
N ASP A 136 17.35 13.28 -24.15
CA ASP A 136 16.17 12.47 -24.46
C ASP A 136 14.84 13.09 -24.00
N TRP A 137 14.91 13.99 -23.02
CA TRP A 137 13.77 14.73 -22.50
C TRP A 137 13.42 16.00 -23.28
N THR A 138 14.18 16.37 -24.29
CA THR A 138 13.92 17.58 -25.10
C THR A 138 12.51 17.57 -25.68
N ALA A 139 11.74 18.63 -25.46
CA ALA A 139 10.43 18.80 -26.04
C ALA A 139 10.54 19.37 -27.46
N GLY A 140 10.17 18.57 -28.46
CA GLY A 140 10.31 18.97 -29.87
C GLY A 140 11.77 18.92 -30.35
N THR A 141 12.27 20.05 -30.90
CA THR A 141 13.59 20.12 -31.54
C THR A 141 14.49 21.14 -30.83
N MET A 142 15.67 20.69 -30.43
CA MET A 142 16.73 21.61 -30.00
C MET A 142 17.16 22.51 -31.18
N THR A 143 17.37 23.80 -30.95
CA THR A 143 17.90 24.72 -31.97
C THR A 143 19.18 25.38 -31.49
N ALA A 144 19.97 25.88 -32.44
CA ALA A 144 21.24 26.53 -32.17
C ALA A 144 21.40 27.80 -32.97
N ASP A 145 21.98 28.84 -32.35
CA ASP A 145 22.41 30.04 -32.97
C ASP A 145 23.93 30.24 -32.73
N VAL A 146 24.66 30.69 -33.73
CA VAL A 146 26.08 31.05 -33.62
C VAL A 146 26.20 32.53 -33.91
N ASN A 147 26.70 33.30 -32.95
CA ASN A 147 26.82 34.78 -33.03
C ASN A 147 25.49 35.48 -33.36
N GLY A 148 24.35 34.90 -32.89
CA GLY A 148 23.01 35.43 -33.12
C GLY A 148 22.39 35.06 -34.47
N GLU A 149 23.07 34.28 -35.28
CA GLU A 149 22.54 33.75 -36.52
C GLU A 149 22.17 32.26 -36.36
N LYS A 150 20.99 31.87 -36.87
CA LYS A 150 20.51 30.48 -36.82
C LYS A 150 21.48 29.53 -37.48
N TYR A 151 21.88 28.51 -36.76
CA TYR A 151 22.83 27.49 -37.24
C TYR A 151 22.14 26.14 -37.45
N SER A 152 22.35 25.54 -38.61
CA SER A 152 21.88 24.20 -38.92
C SER A 152 22.95 23.15 -38.62
N TYR A 153 22.83 22.49 -37.49
CA TYR A 153 23.76 21.44 -37.07
C TYR A 153 23.44 20.08 -37.69
N LYS A 154 24.44 19.20 -37.71
CA LYS A 154 24.22 17.77 -37.94
C LYS A 154 24.06 17.05 -36.62
N THR A 155 23.18 16.04 -36.57
CA THR A 155 23.12 15.14 -35.43
C THR A 155 24.07 13.97 -35.66
N VAL A 156 25.02 13.80 -34.75
CA VAL A 156 26.01 12.70 -34.75
C VAL A 156 25.94 12.02 -33.38
N ASP A 157 25.58 10.74 -33.36
CA ASP A 157 25.53 9.92 -32.14
C ASP A 157 24.74 10.57 -30.98
N GLY A 158 23.63 11.27 -31.28
CA GLY A 158 22.79 11.97 -30.30
C GLY A 158 23.31 13.35 -29.89
N TYR A 159 24.33 13.88 -30.59
CA TYR A 159 24.88 15.23 -30.36
C TYR A 159 24.64 16.14 -31.54
N ALA A 160 24.33 17.40 -31.27
CA ALA A 160 24.35 18.49 -32.25
C ALA A 160 25.79 18.89 -32.48
N GLN A 161 26.29 18.65 -33.68
CA GLN A 161 27.66 18.98 -34.09
C GLN A 161 27.73 20.37 -34.67
N ILE A 162 28.57 21.21 -34.08
CA ILE A 162 28.91 22.55 -34.57
C ILE A 162 30.43 22.65 -34.77
N THR A 163 30.86 22.74 -36.01
CA THR A 163 32.28 22.79 -36.37
C THR A 163 32.63 24.16 -36.94
N GLY A 164 33.82 24.64 -36.64
CA GLY A 164 34.29 25.92 -37.22
C GLY A 164 35.62 26.41 -36.64
N ASP A 165 36.10 27.52 -37.22
CA ASP A 165 37.22 28.26 -36.67
C ASP A 165 36.68 29.32 -35.73
N PHE A 166 36.74 29.03 -34.43
CA PHE A 166 36.22 29.90 -33.36
C PHE A 166 37.27 30.94 -32.95
N ARG A 167 36.79 32.10 -32.49
CA ARG A 167 37.59 33.23 -32.01
C ARG A 167 37.06 33.73 -30.69
N SER A 168 37.89 34.43 -29.94
CA SER A 168 37.50 35.05 -28.69
C SER A 168 36.29 35.97 -28.87
N GLY A 169 35.28 35.78 -28.07
CA GLY A 169 33.98 36.45 -28.11
C GLY A 169 32.89 35.76 -28.93
N ASP A 170 33.20 34.67 -29.65
CA ASP A 170 32.18 33.90 -30.35
C ASP A 170 31.22 33.26 -29.35
N LYS A 171 29.93 33.31 -29.68
CA LYS A 171 28.85 32.77 -28.83
C LYS A 171 28.04 31.72 -29.56
N ILE A 172 27.76 30.64 -28.86
CA ILE A 172 26.82 29.61 -29.29
C ILE A 172 25.65 29.64 -28.30
N THR A 173 24.45 29.82 -28.80
CA THR A 173 23.23 29.78 -28.00
C THR A 173 22.40 28.58 -28.40
N LEU A 174 22.08 27.72 -27.43
CA LEU A 174 21.22 26.58 -27.63
C LEU A 174 19.86 26.82 -26.97
N HIS A 175 18.79 26.42 -27.66
CA HIS A 175 17.44 26.37 -27.09
C HIS A 175 17.02 24.94 -26.96
N ILE A 176 16.80 24.49 -25.72
CA ILE A 176 16.50 23.10 -25.33
C ILE A 176 15.21 23.12 -24.50
N PRO A 177 14.05 23.11 -25.16
CA PRO A 177 12.77 23.20 -24.45
C PRO A 177 12.50 21.95 -23.61
N ALA A 178 11.96 22.16 -22.41
CA ALA A 178 11.51 21.13 -21.51
C ALA A 178 10.00 21.17 -21.32
N GLU A 179 9.41 20.02 -21.09
CA GLU A 179 7.99 19.87 -20.79
C GLU A 179 7.78 18.87 -19.65
N VAL A 180 6.58 18.87 -19.07
CA VAL A 180 6.17 17.82 -18.14
C VAL A 180 5.85 16.56 -18.91
N ARG A 181 6.38 15.42 -18.47
CA ARG A 181 6.04 14.08 -18.97
C ARG A 181 5.50 13.21 -17.84
N ALA A 182 4.41 12.52 -18.12
CA ALA A 182 3.80 11.55 -17.23
C ALA A 182 4.34 10.14 -17.55
N TYR A 183 4.72 9.40 -16.53
CA TYR A 183 5.23 8.02 -16.62
C TYR A 183 4.36 7.10 -15.79
N ALA A 184 3.67 6.18 -16.44
CA ALA A 184 2.92 5.13 -15.78
C ALA A 184 3.87 4.06 -15.22
N LEU A 185 3.50 3.46 -14.09
CA LEU A 185 4.22 2.28 -13.60
C LEU A 185 3.92 1.08 -14.52
N PRO A 186 4.92 0.24 -14.85
CA PRO A 186 4.75 -0.90 -15.74
C PRO A 186 3.74 -1.94 -15.25
N ASP A 187 3.66 -2.15 -13.95
CA ASP A 187 2.78 -3.09 -13.26
C ASP A 187 1.42 -2.50 -12.88
N ASN A 188 1.30 -1.16 -12.88
CA ASN A 188 0.04 -0.47 -12.58
C ASN A 188 -0.13 0.79 -13.44
N PRO A 189 -0.77 0.69 -14.62
CA PRO A 189 -0.89 1.80 -15.57
C PRO A 189 -1.81 2.94 -15.10
N SER A 190 -2.45 2.83 -13.96
CA SER A 190 -3.21 3.93 -13.33
C SER A 190 -2.37 4.77 -12.35
N VAL A 191 -1.15 4.34 -12.05
CA VAL A 191 -0.23 5.04 -11.15
C VAL A 191 0.84 5.77 -11.97
N TYR A 192 0.97 7.07 -11.72
CA TYR A 192 1.85 7.95 -12.50
C TYR A 192 2.83 8.70 -11.60
N GLY A 193 4.04 8.88 -12.12
CA GLY A 193 5.01 9.87 -11.69
C GLY A 193 5.26 10.89 -12.79
N PHE A 194 5.83 12.06 -12.45
CA PHE A 194 6.03 13.16 -13.37
C PHE A 194 7.50 13.60 -13.40
N LYS A 195 7.96 14.00 -14.59
CA LYS A 195 9.26 14.64 -14.78
C LYS A 195 9.08 15.94 -15.54
N TYR A 196 9.89 16.94 -15.22
CA TYR A 196 10.10 18.14 -16.04
C TYR A 196 11.53 18.13 -16.55
N GLY A 197 11.70 17.94 -17.85
CA GLY A 197 13.02 17.62 -18.38
C GLY A 197 13.62 16.38 -17.69
N PRO A 198 14.83 16.44 -17.15
CA PRO A 198 15.48 15.33 -16.45
C PRO A 198 15.01 15.17 -14.98
N VAL A 199 14.25 16.13 -14.45
CA VAL A 199 13.96 16.26 -13.02
C VAL A 199 12.65 15.60 -12.64
N VAL A 200 12.67 14.66 -11.71
CA VAL A 200 11.47 14.08 -11.09
C VAL A 200 10.78 15.14 -10.23
N LEU A 201 9.47 15.24 -10.41
CA LEU A 201 8.61 16.10 -9.59
C LEU A 201 7.92 15.24 -8.52
N SER A 202 7.84 15.77 -7.30
CA SER A 202 7.11 15.14 -6.21
C SER A 202 6.22 16.14 -5.48
N ALA A 203 5.04 15.70 -5.05
CA ALA A 203 4.10 16.56 -4.36
C ALA A 203 4.59 16.89 -2.94
N GLU A 204 4.35 18.11 -2.51
CA GLU A 204 4.63 18.61 -1.16
C GLU A 204 3.50 18.20 -0.23
N LEU A 205 3.79 17.43 0.84
CA LEU A 205 2.79 16.89 1.77
C LEU A 205 2.93 17.42 3.21
N GLY A 206 3.67 18.51 3.38
CA GLY A 206 3.83 19.17 4.68
C GLY A 206 4.86 18.52 5.61
N LYS A 207 4.90 19.03 6.85
CA LYS A 207 5.94 18.68 7.85
C LYS A 207 5.38 18.03 9.11
N GLU A 208 4.14 17.64 9.09
CA GLU A 208 3.49 17.11 10.30
C GLU A 208 4.01 15.73 10.68
N ASP A 209 4.18 15.52 11.97
CA ASP A 209 4.44 14.24 12.62
C ASP A 209 5.55 13.39 11.98
N MET A 210 6.70 14.02 11.72
CA MET A 210 7.87 13.41 11.08
C MET A 210 8.67 12.56 12.06
N LYS A 211 8.06 11.51 12.62
CA LYS A 211 8.71 10.57 13.52
C LYS A 211 9.59 9.59 12.76
N THR A 212 10.68 9.18 13.39
CA THR A 212 11.62 8.20 12.85
C THR A 212 11.72 6.98 13.73
N ASP A 213 12.18 5.89 13.13
CA ASP A 213 12.50 4.65 13.81
C ASP A 213 13.88 4.16 13.36
N SER A 214 14.51 3.30 14.15
CA SER A 214 15.79 2.71 13.81
C SER A 214 15.58 1.25 13.45
N THR A 215 16.11 0.83 12.29
CA THR A 215 16.10 -0.55 11.83
C THR A 215 17.51 -1.18 11.99
N GLY A 216 17.64 -2.42 11.59
CA GLY A 216 18.92 -3.13 11.61
C GLY A 216 20.09 -2.26 11.13
N MET A 217 21.26 -2.40 11.70
CA MET A 217 22.43 -1.54 11.52
C MET A 217 22.21 -0.06 11.89
N TRP A 218 21.23 0.23 12.71
CA TRP A 218 20.95 1.59 13.19
C TRP A 218 20.59 2.58 12.08
N VAL A 219 20.15 2.07 10.93
CA VAL A 219 19.62 2.92 9.88
C VAL A 219 18.29 3.50 10.35
N THR A 220 18.21 4.81 10.34
CA THR A 220 17.00 5.53 10.73
C THR A 220 16.13 5.75 9.51
N ILE A 221 14.85 5.41 9.64
CA ILE A 221 13.84 5.54 8.59
C ILE A 221 12.61 6.29 9.10
N PRO A 222 11.75 6.80 8.22
CA PRO A 222 10.44 7.29 8.63
C PRO A 222 9.60 6.17 9.25
N LYS A 223 8.98 6.45 10.41
CA LYS A 223 8.16 5.45 11.11
C LYS A 223 6.82 5.19 10.40
N GLU A 224 6.16 6.24 9.98
CA GLU A 224 4.80 6.17 9.43
C GLU A 224 4.65 7.05 8.20
N LYS A 225 3.84 6.61 7.23
CA LYS A 225 3.39 7.46 6.14
C LYS A 225 2.20 8.32 6.61
N LYS A 226 2.10 9.53 6.06
CA LYS A 226 0.96 10.41 6.29
C LYS A 226 0.59 11.08 4.97
N VAL A 227 -0.59 10.75 4.48
CA VAL A 227 -1.19 11.30 3.27
C VAL A 227 -2.70 11.14 3.36
N ALA A 228 -3.44 12.16 2.96
CA ALA A 228 -4.91 12.14 3.04
C ALA A 228 -5.52 11.11 2.04
N SER A 229 -4.97 11.02 0.85
CA SER A 229 -5.31 10.01 -0.15
C SER A 229 -4.16 9.86 -1.14
N GLU A 230 -3.87 8.65 -1.57
CA GLU A 230 -2.93 8.37 -2.66
C GLU A 230 -3.62 8.36 -4.03
N THR A 231 -4.95 8.48 -4.04
CA THR A 231 -5.77 8.46 -5.24
C THR A 231 -6.27 9.86 -5.58
N ILE A 232 -6.06 10.24 -6.84
CA ILE A 232 -6.50 11.52 -7.42
C ILE A 232 -7.61 11.24 -8.42
N THR A 233 -8.77 11.86 -8.23
CA THR A 233 -9.90 11.76 -9.15
C THR A 233 -9.89 12.93 -10.11
N LEU A 234 -10.09 12.67 -11.41
CA LEU A 234 -10.24 13.72 -12.41
C LEU A 234 -11.49 14.54 -12.14
N ALA A 235 -11.43 15.86 -12.29
CA ALA A 235 -12.56 16.74 -12.02
C ALA A 235 -13.65 16.64 -13.11
N LYS A 236 -13.26 16.46 -14.38
CA LYS A 236 -14.16 16.47 -15.51
C LYS A 236 -14.83 15.12 -15.74
N GLU A 237 -16.15 15.09 -15.78
CA GLU A 237 -16.94 13.90 -16.11
C GLU A 237 -16.65 13.42 -17.54
N GLY A 238 -16.49 12.11 -17.73
CA GLY A 238 -16.24 11.48 -19.03
C GLY A 238 -14.82 11.66 -19.59
N GLN A 239 -13.93 12.34 -18.89
CA GLN A 239 -12.54 12.46 -19.30
C GLN A 239 -11.78 11.14 -19.05
N SER A 240 -11.16 10.60 -20.09
CA SER A 240 -10.32 9.41 -19.94
C SER A 240 -8.95 9.77 -19.33
N LEU A 241 -8.41 8.85 -18.55
CA LEU A 241 -7.07 9.00 -17.97
C LEU A 241 -5.99 9.19 -19.05
N THR A 242 -6.06 8.43 -20.13
CA THR A 242 -5.13 8.55 -21.25
C THR A 242 -5.16 9.96 -21.87
N SER A 243 -6.35 10.54 -22.06
CA SER A 243 -6.47 11.91 -22.59
C SER A 243 -5.91 12.94 -21.63
N PHE A 244 -6.18 12.80 -20.33
CA PHE A 244 -5.64 13.71 -19.31
C PHE A 244 -4.11 13.67 -19.28
N MET A 245 -3.51 12.48 -19.28
CA MET A 245 -2.05 12.33 -19.23
C MET A 245 -1.36 12.78 -20.54
N ALA A 246 -2.02 12.62 -21.69
CA ALA A 246 -1.50 13.15 -22.95
C ALA A 246 -1.48 14.68 -22.99
N GLN A 247 -2.30 15.34 -22.17
CA GLN A 247 -2.40 16.79 -22.05
C GLN A 247 -1.83 17.28 -20.69
N ILE A 248 -0.90 16.54 -20.11
CA ILE A 248 -0.43 16.84 -18.75
C ILE A 248 0.14 18.24 -18.58
N ASN A 249 0.70 18.84 -19.62
CA ASN A 249 1.21 20.22 -19.58
C ASN A 249 0.12 21.29 -19.42
N ASP A 250 -1.14 20.96 -19.74
CA ASP A 250 -2.28 21.84 -19.48
C ASP A 250 -2.78 21.71 -18.03
N HIS A 251 -2.48 20.60 -17.38
CA HIS A 251 -2.99 20.25 -16.06
C HIS A 251 -1.94 20.40 -14.94
N LEU A 252 -0.69 20.04 -15.18
CA LEU A 252 0.42 20.24 -14.23
C LEU A 252 1.26 21.43 -14.67
N VAL A 253 0.84 22.62 -14.23
CA VAL A 253 1.30 23.90 -14.74
C VAL A 253 2.34 24.53 -13.82
N ARG A 254 3.47 24.92 -14.39
CA ARG A 254 4.55 25.59 -13.66
C ARG A 254 4.13 27.01 -13.22
N GLU A 255 4.39 27.33 -11.97
CA GLU A 255 4.19 28.68 -11.43
C GLU A 255 5.30 29.62 -11.97
N PRO A 256 4.94 30.79 -12.52
CA PRO A 256 5.92 31.69 -13.12
C PRO A 256 7.07 32.08 -12.17
N GLY A 257 8.30 31.98 -12.65
CA GLY A 257 9.50 32.37 -11.87
C GLY A 257 9.86 31.40 -10.73
N THR A 258 9.22 30.23 -10.65
CA THR A 258 9.49 29.23 -9.61
C THR A 258 9.86 27.88 -10.23
N THR A 259 10.21 26.91 -9.37
CA THR A 259 10.38 25.50 -9.72
C THR A 259 9.17 24.67 -9.30
N ARG A 260 8.05 25.30 -8.95
CA ARG A 260 6.83 24.66 -8.44
C ARG A 260 5.80 24.53 -9.56
N PHE A 261 5.01 23.47 -9.46
CA PHE A 261 3.95 23.12 -10.40
C PHE A 261 2.65 22.86 -9.64
N THR A 262 1.55 23.42 -10.12
CA THR A 262 0.23 23.18 -9.55
C THR A 262 -0.53 22.19 -10.42
N LEU A 263 -1.06 21.13 -9.80
CA LEU A 263 -1.96 20.18 -10.45
C LEU A 263 -3.38 20.72 -10.42
N ASN A 264 -3.97 20.90 -11.60
CA ASN A 264 -5.33 21.40 -11.81
C ASN A 264 -6.23 20.31 -12.37
N ASP A 265 -7.54 20.60 -12.43
CA ASP A 265 -8.59 19.73 -13.00
C ASP A 265 -8.68 18.34 -12.32
N THR A 266 -8.41 18.31 -11.01
CA THR A 266 -8.53 17.14 -10.15
C THR A 266 -9.28 17.50 -8.86
N ASN A 267 -9.78 16.48 -8.15
CA ASN A 267 -10.45 16.65 -6.85
C ASN A 267 -9.52 17.15 -5.74
N THR A 268 -8.23 16.90 -5.87
CA THR A 268 -7.22 17.27 -4.87
C THR A 268 -6.22 18.24 -5.50
N LYS A 269 -6.09 19.41 -4.91
CA LYS A 269 -5.08 20.38 -5.34
C LYS A 269 -3.74 20.00 -4.74
N LEU A 270 -2.78 19.64 -5.57
CA LEU A 270 -1.41 19.32 -5.18
C LEU A 270 -0.41 20.29 -5.81
N THR A 271 0.61 20.65 -5.05
CA THR A 271 1.77 21.38 -5.54
C THR A 271 2.95 20.41 -5.62
N PHE A 272 3.57 20.35 -6.79
CA PHE A 272 4.76 19.56 -7.06
C PHE A 272 5.99 20.46 -7.15
N SER A 273 7.12 19.96 -6.69
CA SER A 273 8.43 20.61 -6.87
C SER A 273 9.51 19.54 -7.15
N PRO A 274 10.72 19.95 -7.56
CA PRO A 274 11.81 19.02 -7.80
C PRO A 274 12.05 18.09 -6.62
N HIS A 275 12.15 16.79 -6.89
CA HIS A 275 12.35 15.80 -5.82
C HIS A 275 13.62 16.07 -5.00
N TYR A 276 14.68 16.63 -5.60
CA TYR A 276 15.88 17.00 -4.86
C TYR A 276 15.66 18.19 -3.89
N GLN A 277 14.59 18.96 -4.04
CA GLN A 277 14.19 20.03 -3.11
C GLN A 277 13.29 19.54 -1.97
N GLN A 278 12.86 18.27 -1.99
CA GLN A 278 12.04 17.66 -0.94
C GLN A 278 12.93 17.22 0.22
N TYR A 279 13.33 18.16 1.05
CA TYR A 279 14.04 17.91 2.30
C TYR A 279 13.22 18.48 3.46
N GLU A 280 13.30 17.81 4.62
CA GLU A 280 12.58 18.19 5.83
C GLU A 280 11.05 18.35 5.63
N GLN A 281 10.49 17.56 4.76
CA GLN A 281 9.04 17.47 4.55
C GLN A 281 8.65 16.11 3.96
N ARG A 282 7.37 15.78 4.12
CA ARG A 282 6.76 14.63 3.47
C ARG A 282 6.52 14.92 2.00
N TYR A 283 6.59 13.87 1.17
CA TYR A 283 6.41 14.00 -0.27
C TYR A 283 5.70 12.80 -0.89
N GLY A 284 5.23 12.96 -2.14
CA GLY A 284 4.68 11.88 -2.94
C GLY A 284 5.18 11.95 -4.38
N ILE A 285 5.80 10.86 -4.85
CA ILE A 285 6.28 10.73 -6.24
C ILE A 285 5.21 10.10 -7.11
N TYR A 286 4.60 9.02 -6.63
CA TYR A 286 3.64 8.22 -7.38
C TYR A 286 2.22 8.41 -6.88
N TRP A 287 1.29 8.57 -7.82
CA TRP A 287 -0.12 8.87 -7.55
C TRP A 287 -1.02 8.03 -8.43
N LYS A 288 -2.02 7.40 -7.82
CA LYS A 288 -3.05 6.68 -8.55
C LYS A 288 -4.08 7.67 -9.09
N PHE A 289 -4.33 7.66 -10.39
CA PHE A 289 -5.35 8.50 -11.01
C PHE A 289 -6.55 7.65 -11.44
N VAL A 290 -7.74 8.20 -11.21
CA VAL A 290 -8.99 7.56 -11.61
C VAL A 290 -9.94 8.57 -12.28
N PRO A 291 -10.74 8.14 -13.27
CA PRO A 291 -11.76 8.99 -13.88
C PRO A 291 -12.78 9.50 -12.86
N ASN A 292 -13.44 10.63 -13.18
CA ASN A 292 -14.58 11.12 -12.40
C ASN A 292 -15.70 10.06 -12.34
N GLY A 293 -16.30 9.91 -11.17
CA GLY A 293 -17.35 8.90 -10.94
C GLY A 293 -16.85 7.49 -10.71
N THR A 294 -15.51 7.27 -10.67
CA THR A 294 -14.96 6.00 -10.21
C THR A 294 -15.27 5.82 -8.73
N VAL A 295 -15.95 4.75 -8.38
CA VAL A 295 -16.17 4.38 -6.98
C VAL A 295 -14.81 3.86 -6.46
N ILE A 296 -14.20 4.61 -5.57
CA ILE A 296 -12.99 4.18 -4.87
C ILE A 296 -13.49 3.37 -3.68
N GLU A 297 -13.54 2.05 -3.83
CA GLU A 297 -13.71 1.15 -2.70
C GLU A 297 -12.36 1.10 -1.94
N GLU A 298 -12.07 2.08 -1.13
CA GLU A 298 -11.03 1.96 -0.10
C GLU A 298 -11.63 1.10 1.02
N ARG A 299 -11.36 -0.19 0.99
CA ARG A 299 -11.60 -1.04 2.15
C ARG A 299 -10.65 -0.60 3.25
N LEU A 300 -11.22 -0.24 4.38
CA LEU A 300 -10.41 0.02 5.57
C LEU A 300 -9.57 -1.20 5.90
N PRO A 301 -8.32 -0.99 6.28
CA PRO A 301 -7.57 -2.05 6.90
C PRO A 301 -8.33 -2.50 8.16
N ARG A 302 -8.60 -3.79 8.27
CA ARG A 302 -9.23 -4.39 9.46
C ARG A 302 -8.31 -4.40 10.66
N GLU A 303 -7.05 -4.19 10.41
CA GLU A 303 -5.96 -4.31 11.36
C GLU A 303 -4.98 -3.16 11.14
N LYS A 304 -4.51 -2.58 12.21
CA LYS A 304 -3.30 -1.75 12.19
C LYS A 304 -2.13 -2.71 12.39
N THR A 305 -1.24 -2.76 11.41
CA THR A 305 -0.03 -3.57 11.48
C THR A 305 1.19 -2.69 11.63
N ASP A 306 2.14 -3.11 12.46
CA ASP A 306 3.41 -2.44 12.68
C ASP A 306 4.52 -3.51 12.68
N VAL A 307 5.44 -3.45 11.74
CA VAL A 307 6.59 -4.37 11.70
C VAL A 307 7.55 -3.96 12.80
N THR A 308 7.67 -4.80 13.83
CA THR A 308 8.50 -4.51 14.99
C THR A 308 9.95 -4.94 14.79
N ASP A 309 10.20 -5.90 13.92
CA ASP A 309 11.53 -6.37 13.58
C ASP A 309 11.59 -7.09 12.24
N THR A 310 12.75 -7.07 11.60
CA THR A 310 13.01 -7.71 10.31
C THR A 310 14.41 -8.30 10.26
N VAL A 311 14.52 -9.55 9.85
CA VAL A 311 15.79 -10.25 9.62
C VAL A 311 15.84 -10.76 8.19
N GLN A 312 16.99 -10.63 7.53
CA GLN A 312 17.24 -11.28 6.24
C GLN A 312 18.07 -12.54 6.45
N PRO A 313 17.45 -13.74 6.45
CA PRO A 313 18.16 -14.99 6.65
C PRO A 313 19.25 -15.22 5.62
N GLY A 314 20.42 -15.66 6.08
CA GLY A 314 21.58 -15.90 5.23
C GLY A 314 22.42 -14.66 4.92
N TYR A 315 22.02 -13.48 5.40
CA TYR A 315 22.80 -12.27 5.28
C TYR A 315 23.48 -11.93 6.61
N GLY A 316 24.72 -12.36 6.78
CA GLY A 316 25.41 -12.43 8.08
C GLY A 316 25.46 -11.13 8.89
N GLN A 317 25.39 -9.97 8.23
CA GLN A 317 25.38 -8.68 8.91
C GLN A 317 24.06 -8.43 9.64
N TYR A 318 22.92 -8.74 9.01
CA TYR A 318 21.59 -8.61 9.64
C TYR A 318 21.36 -9.66 10.72
N GLU A 319 21.92 -10.87 10.52
CA GLU A 319 21.77 -11.98 11.46
C GLU A 319 22.61 -11.81 12.74
N SER A 320 23.66 -11.03 12.70
CA SER A 320 24.65 -10.88 13.79
C SER A 320 24.60 -9.54 14.52
N ASP A 321 23.67 -8.63 14.16
CA ASP A 321 23.52 -7.39 14.89
C ASP A 321 23.09 -7.62 16.35
N ASN A 322 23.17 -6.58 17.18
CA ASN A 322 23.01 -6.71 18.62
C ASN A 322 21.61 -7.17 19.06
N LEU A 323 20.58 -6.92 18.27
CA LEU A 323 19.22 -7.37 18.59
C LEU A 323 19.01 -8.81 18.20
N HIS A 324 19.31 -9.18 16.96
CA HIS A 324 18.97 -10.51 16.43
C HIS A 324 19.81 -11.62 17.04
N LYS A 325 21.06 -11.35 17.32
CA LYS A 325 22.00 -12.26 17.99
C LYS A 325 21.76 -13.71 17.60
N MET A 326 21.82 -13.99 16.30
CA MET A 326 21.57 -15.33 15.78
C MET A 326 22.44 -16.36 16.47
N ILE A 327 21.87 -17.47 16.89
CA ILE A 327 22.53 -18.62 17.49
C ILE A 327 22.21 -19.83 16.62
N GLU A 328 23.24 -20.66 16.39
CA GLU A 328 23.09 -21.92 15.66
C GLU A 328 23.75 -23.08 16.41
N VAL A 329 23.19 -24.28 16.27
CA VAL A 329 23.75 -25.52 16.76
C VAL A 329 23.67 -26.60 15.70
N GLY A 330 24.75 -27.31 15.47
CA GLY A 330 24.91 -28.26 14.38
C GLY A 330 25.33 -27.57 13.08
N SER A 331 25.23 -28.30 11.98
CA SER A 331 25.56 -27.77 10.66
C SER A 331 24.39 -26.94 10.13
N VAL A 332 24.64 -25.70 9.80
CA VAL A 332 23.66 -24.78 9.18
C VAL A 332 24.18 -24.37 7.82
N GLY A 333 23.39 -24.69 6.79
CA GLY A 333 23.72 -24.32 5.41
C GLY A 333 23.30 -22.90 5.12
N VAL A 334 24.24 -22.10 4.58
CA VAL A 334 23.99 -20.77 4.05
C VAL A 334 24.60 -20.71 2.67
N THR A 335 23.87 -20.15 1.70
CA THR A 335 24.43 -19.89 0.38
C THR A 335 24.31 -18.42 0.02
N ASN A 336 25.29 -17.92 -0.75
CA ASN A 336 25.34 -16.52 -1.15
C ASN A 336 24.49 -16.21 -2.40
N ASP A 337 23.99 -17.22 -3.10
CA ASP A 337 23.25 -17.04 -4.37
C ASP A 337 21.79 -16.61 -4.14
N SER A 338 21.32 -16.75 -2.93
CA SER A 338 20.01 -16.26 -2.48
C SER A 338 20.04 -16.16 -0.97
N THR A 339 19.48 -15.09 -0.47
CA THR A 339 19.38 -14.84 0.96
C THR A 339 18.44 -15.84 1.63
N TYR A 340 19.00 -16.94 2.11
CA TYR A 340 18.26 -17.93 2.87
C TYR A 340 19.16 -18.65 3.88
N ARG A 341 18.50 -19.19 4.89
CA ARG A 341 19.12 -20.08 5.88
C ARG A 341 18.31 -21.36 6.02
N TYR A 342 18.97 -22.47 6.28
CA TYR A 342 18.35 -23.74 6.62
C TYR A 342 19.22 -24.50 7.63
N ALA A 343 18.60 -25.35 8.43
CA ALA A 343 19.30 -26.23 9.35
C ALA A 343 19.58 -27.56 8.65
N ASP A 344 20.83 -28.03 8.72
CA ASP A 344 21.19 -29.38 8.32
C ASP A 344 20.59 -30.42 9.30
N LYS A 345 20.75 -31.70 8.98
CA LYS A 345 20.28 -32.81 9.79
C LYS A 345 20.67 -32.65 11.25
N GLY A 346 19.65 -32.60 12.13
CA GLY A 346 19.82 -32.45 13.57
C GLY A 346 20.26 -31.07 14.04
N GLY A 347 20.40 -30.11 13.11
CA GLY A 347 20.77 -28.74 13.42
C GLY A 347 19.52 -27.84 13.67
N TRP A 348 19.78 -26.64 14.14
CA TRP A 348 18.80 -25.59 14.31
C TRP A 348 19.47 -24.21 14.32
N PHE A 349 18.68 -23.17 14.06
CA PHE A 349 19.11 -21.78 14.22
C PHE A 349 18.01 -20.96 14.87
N THR A 350 18.40 -19.92 15.61
CA THR A 350 17.51 -19.06 16.39
C THR A 350 17.82 -17.61 16.09
N TYR A 351 16.77 -16.83 15.83
CA TYR A 351 16.82 -15.37 15.82
C TYR A 351 16.14 -14.83 17.07
N ARG A 352 16.75 -13.82 17.66
CA ARG A 352 16.11 -12.96 18.64
C ARG A 352 15.40 -11.84 17.88
N MET A 353 14.12 -11.65 18.13
CA MET A 353 13.31 -10.65 17.43
C MET A 353 12.68 -9.67 18.41
N ALA A 354 12.77 -8.38 18.08
CA ALA A 354 12.11 -7.33 18.83
C ALA A 354 10.59 -7.39 18.66
N VAL A 355 9.87 -7.16 19.76
CA VAL A 355 8.41 -7.24 19.79
C VAL A 355 7.81 -6.07 20.55
N ASN A 356 6.58 -5.71 20.20
CA ASN A 356 5.74 -4.86 21.02
C ASN A 356 4.91 -5.75 21.97
N GLU A 357 5.28 -5.78 23.27
CA GLU A 357 4.59 -6.60 24.27
C GLU A 357 3.13 -6.20 24.50
N ASP A 358 2.81 -4.92 24.28
CA ASP A 358 1.46 -4.38 24.45
C ASP A 358 0.55 -4.64 23.24
N ALA A 359 1.07 -5.17 22.15
CA ALA A 359 0.28 -5.47 20.98
C ALA A 359 -0.74 -6.59 21.28
N PRO A 360 -2.01 -6.44 20.90
CA PRO A 360 -3.01 -7.47 21.08
C PRO A 360 -2.63 -8.80 20.44
N MET A 361 -1.93 -8.75 19.30
CA MET A 361 -1.49 -9.93 18.57
C MET A 361 -0.10 -9.72 17.99
N LEU A 362 0.72 -10.77 18.00
CA LEU A 362 2.01 -10.82 17.31
C LEU A 362 1.97 -11.92 16.26
N VAL A 363 2.39 -11.59 15.04
CA VAL A 363 2.45 -12.52 13.92
C VAL A 363 3.88 -12.60 13.39
N LEU A 364 4.41 -13.81 13.32
CA LEU A 364 5.67 -14.09 12.67
C LEU A 364 5.41 -14.42 11.20
N HIS A 365 6.12 -13.75 10.31
CA HIS A 365 6.09 -13.99 8.86
C HIS A 365 7.40 -14.61 8.41
N ALA A 366 7.33 -15.85 7.93
CA ALA A 366 8.49 -16.56 7.39
C ALA A 366 8.29 -16.82 5.89
N LYS A 367 9.17 -16.30 5.06
CA LYS A 367 9.15 -16.54 3.61
C LYS A 367 9.76 -17.90 3.30
N LEU A 368 9.00 -18.72 2.57
CA LEU A 368 9.37 -20.08 2.18
C LEU A 368 9.33 -20.22 0.66
N ARG A 369 10.05 -21.19 0.13
CA ARG A 369 10.12 -21.45 -1.32
C ARG A 369 9.22 -22.61 -1.74
N LYS A 370 8.47 -22.46 -2.82
CA LYS A 370 7.73 -23.55 -3.46
C LYS A 370 8.65 -24.73 -3.83
N ALA A 371 9.89 -24.45 -4.20
CA ALA A 371 10.91 -25.47 -4.48
C ALA A 371 11.29 -26.36 -3.30
N ASP A 372 10.93 -25.96 -2.07
CA ASP A 372 11.14 -26.75 -0.86
C ASP A 372 9.90 -27.57 -0.46
N ASN A 373 8.88 -27.67 -1.30
CA ASN A 373 7.79 -28.61 -1.08
C ASN A 373 8.31 -30.04 -0.90
N GLY A 374 7.75 -30.75 0.09
CA GLY A 374 8.21 -32.07 0.50
C GLY A 374 9.30 -32.05 1.59
N LYS A 375 9.92 -30.90 1.88
CA LYS A 375 10.81 -30.75 3.04
C LYS A 375 10.01 -30.41 4.30
N THR A 376 10.60 -30.73 5.44
CA THR A 376 9.96 -30.42 6.73
C THR A 376 10.50 -29.11 7.31
N LEU A 377 9.66 -28.50 8.15
CA LEU A 377 10.01 -27.32 8.93
C LEU A 377 9.35 -27.41 10.30
N ARG A 378 10.11 -27.04 11.33
CA ARG A 378 9.60 -26.79 12.68
C ARG A 378 9.97 -25.38 13.10
N VAL A 379 8.98 -24.61 13.56
CA VAL A 379 9.16 -23.26 14.11
C VAL A 379 8.72 -23.25 15.56
N ARG A 380 9.59 -22.79 16.44
CA ARG A 380 9.32 -22.72 17.90
C ARG A 380 9.58 -21.31 18.43
N VAL A 381 8.79 -20.95 19.45
CA VAL A 381 9.06 -19.80 20.32
C VAL A 381 9.18 -20.34 21.74
N GLY A 382 10.38 -20.30 22.31
CA GLY A 382 10.69 -20.98 23.56
C GLY A 382 10.43 -22.49 23.45
N ASP A 383 9.54 -23.02 24.31
CA ASP A 383 9.10 -24.42 24.31
C ASP A 383 7.89 -24.68 23.40
N ALA A 384 7.20 -23.63 22.96
CA ALA A 384 6.01 -23.74 22.13
C ALA A 384 6.36 -23.99 20.66
N ILE A 385 5.72 -25.01 20.07
CA ILE A 385 5.79 -25.28 18.64
C ILE A 385 4.65 -24.52 17.95
N LEU A 386 5.01 -23.54 17.11
CA LEU A 386 4.03 -22.80 16.32
C LEU A 386 3.72 -23.49 15.01
N TYR A 387 4.69 -24.19 14.44
CA TYR A 387 4.54 -24.96 13.21
C TYR A 387 5.44 -26.20 13.27
N ALA A 388 4.92 -27.33 12.78
CA ALA A 388 5.69 -28.56 12.55
C ALA A 388 5.03 -29.36 11.45
N GLY A 389 5.76 -29.66 10.39
CA GLY A 389 5.23 -30.46 9.30
C GLY A 389 6.00 -30.35 8.00
N THR A 390 5.51 -31.07 7.00
CA THR A 390 6.04 -31.07 5.64
C THR A 390 5.37 -29.97 4.83
N LEU A 391 6.18 -29.18 4.12
CA LEU A 391 5.66 -28.09 3.29
C LEU A 391 4.91 -28.63 2.07
N GLN A 392 3.72 -28.08 1.83
CA GLN A 392 2.89 -28.40 0.68
C GLN A 392 2.18 -27.11 0.24
N TYR A 393 2.81 -26.34 -0.61
CA TYR A 393 2.26 -25.10 -1.16
C TYR A 393 1.80 -25.34 -2.60
N GLU A 394 0.52 -25.12 -2.87
CA GLU A 394 -0.12 -25.35 -4.18
C GLU A 394 -0.25 -24.07 -5.03
N GLY A 395 0.00 -22.88 -4.44
CA GLY A 395 -0.08 -21.60 -5.15
C GLY A 395 0.98 -21.45 -6.24
N ASP A 396 0.86 -20.40 -7.07
CA ASP A 396 1.73 -20.16 -8.22
C ASP A 396 3.02 -19.39 -7.89
N ALA A 397 3.10 -18.76 -6.71
CA ALA A 397 4.26 -17.97 -6.31
C ALA A 397 5.49 -18.86 -6.01
N ASP A 398 6.67 -18.46 -6.48
CA ASP A 398 7.94 -19.14 -6.17
C ASP A 398 8.33 -19.00 -4.70
N VAL A 399 7.97 -17.89 -4.08
CA VAL A 399 8.14 -17.59 -2.65
C VAL A 399 6.77 -17.24 -2.06
N TYR A 400 6.45 -17.83 -0.93
CA TYR A 400 5.20 -17.59 -0.22
C TYR A 400 5.42 -17.31 1.26
N ASP A 401 4.42 -16.74 1.92
CA ASP A 401 4.47 -16.32 3.31
C ASP A 401 3.80 -17.34 4.22
N LEU A 402 4.56 -17.87 5.18
CA LEU A 402 4.02 -18.66 6.30
C LEU A 402 3.78 -17.70 7.46
N LYS A 403 2.52 -17.42 7.77
CA LYS A 403 2.10 -16.57 8.87
C LYS A 403 1.80 -17.41 10.11
N LEU A 404 2.43 -17.08 11.22
CA LEU A 404 2.28 -17.80 12.48
C LEU A 404 1.93 -16.81 13.60
N THR A 405 0.69 -16.85 14.07
CA THR A 405 0.27 -16.08 15.24
C THR A 405 0.91 -16.67 16.50
N ILE A 406 1.49 -15.82 17.33
CA ILE A 406 2.08 -16.21 18.61
C ILE A 406 1.01 -16.20 19.69
N PRO A 407 0.62 -17.33 20.29
CA PRO A 407 -0.43 -17.41 21.30
C PRO A 407 -0.13 -16.52 22.52
N GLU A 408 -1.17 -16.00 23.14
CA GLU A 408 -1.04 -15.08 24.29
C GLU A 408 -0.26 -15.68 25.45
N ASP A 409 -0.52 -16.95 25.78
CA ASP A 409 0.20 -17.66 26.83
C ASP A 409 1.70 -17.85 26.49
N VAL A 410 2.04 -18.02 25.20
CA VAL A 410 3.43 -18.09 24.73
C VAL A 410 4.08 -16.72 24.84
N ARG A 411 3.38 -15.65 24.43
CA ARG A 411 3.87 -14.28 24.59
C ARG A 411 4.17 -13.97 26.06
N ALA A 412 3.24 -14.25 26.94
CA ALA A 412 3.37 -13.95 28.36
C ALA A 412 4.59 -14.62 29.03
N ARG A 413 5.03 -15.82 28.57
CA ARG A 413 6.16 -16.53 29.17
C ARG A 413 7.46 -16.43 28.40
N CYS A 414 7.43 -16.10 27.11
CA CYS A 414 8.61 -16.10 26.23
C CYS A 414 9.17 -14.72 25.91
N ILE A 415 8.41 -13.64 26.10
CA ILE A 415 8.90 -12.27 25.93
C ILE A 415 9.77 -11.91 27.15
N TYR A 416 10.95 -11.36 26.87
CA TYR A 416 11.87 -10.89 27.91
C TYR A 416 12.55 -9.58 27.51
N GLY A 417 13.11 -8.88 28.49
CA GLY A 417 13.79 -7.61 28.27
C GLY A 417 15.29 -7.79 28.03
N ILE A 418 15.85 -7.00 27.14
CA ILE A 418 17.29 -6.82 26.95
C ILE A 418 17.61 -5.33 26.86
N THR A 419 18.85 -4.98 27.20
CA THR A 419 19.39 -3.65 26.90
C THR A 419 20.37 -3.77 25.76
N ALA A 420 20.11 -3.11 24.66
CA ALA A 420 21.01 -3.01 23.52
C ALA A 420 21.11 -1.54 23.10
N ASP A 421 22.29 -1.11 22.61
CA ASP A 421 22.49 0.28 22.15
C ASP A 421 22.14 1.40 23.18
N GLY A 422 22.02 1.02 24.44
CA GLY A 422 21.58 1.93 25.49
C GLY A 422 20.05 2.10 25.58
N THR A 423 19.29 1.30 24.84
CA THR A 423 17.81 1.25 24.84
C THR A 423 17.33 -0.09 25.36
N ASP A 424 16.25 -0.09 26.13
CA ASP A 424 15.60 -1.33 26.57
C ASP A 424 14.64 -1.83 25.50
N HIS A 425 14.79 -3.09 25.14
CA HIS A 425 13.96 -3.75 24.13
C HIS A 425 13.24 -4.96 24.73
N LYS A 426 12.03 -5.21 24.26
CA LYS A 426 11.31 -6.46 24.49
C LYS A 426 11.55 -7.36 23.29
N VAL A 427 11.91 -8.60 23.56
CA VAL A 427 12.32 -9.57 22.55
C VAL A 427 11.77 -10.96 22.84
N LEU A 428 11.74 -11.81 21.82
CA LEU A 428 11.54 -13.25 21.94
C LEU A 428 12.46 -14.00 20.96
N ASP A 429 12.75 -15.26 21.27
CA ASP A 429 13.62 -16.10 20.46
C ASP A 429 12.78 -17.05 19.58
N VAL A 430 13.00 -17.00 18.25
CA VAL A 430 12.34 -17.84 17.25
C VAL A 430 13.34 -18.85 16.72
N THR A 431 13.06 -20.15 16.89
CA THR A 431 13.94 -21.25 16.48
C THR A 431 13.38 -22.03 15.32
N PHE A 432 14.23 -22.27 14.34
CA PHE A 432 13.94 -23.05 13.13
C PHE A 432 14.76 -24.34 13.10
N SER A 433 14.12 -25.46 12.73
CA SER A 433 14.76 -26.75 12.51
C SER A 433 13.95 -27.59 11.50
N ALA A 434 14.46 -28.76 11.11
CA ALA A 434 13.60 -29.77 10.51
C ALA A 434 12.59 -30.31 11.52
N ASP A 435 11.47 -30.88 11.07
CA ASP A 435 10.52 -31.57 11.95
C ASP A 435 11.03 -32.97 12.35
N GLY A 436 11.86 -33.57 11.52
CA GLY A 436 12.59 -34.83 11.80
C GLY A 436 14.06 -34.57 12.12
N THR A 437 14.72 -35.54 12.78
CA THR A 437 16.15 -35.46 13.13
C THR A 437 17.07 -35.91 12.01
N ASP A 438 16.54 -36.59 10.99
CA ASP A 438 17.29 -37.26 9.94
C ASP A 438 17.35 -36.53 8.59
N GLU A 439 16.83 -35.31 8.55
CA GLU A 439 16.76 -34.47 7.34
C GLU A 439 17.14 -33.02 7.60
N ALA A 440 17.44 -32.28 6.53
CA ALA A 440 17.62 -30.85 6.58
C ALA A 440 16.26 -30.12 6.53
N SER A 441 16.17 -28.97 7.18
CA SER A 441 14.95 -28.15 7.14
C SER A 441 14.69 -27.54 5.77
N ALA A 442 13.46 -27.09 5.54
CA ALA A 442 13.16 -26.14 4.50
C ALA A 442 13.92 -24.83 4.70
N LYS A 443 14.11 -24.07 3.62
CA LYS A 443 14.83 -22.79 3.62
C LYS A 443 13.90 -21.65 4.02
N VAL A 444 14.33 -20.87 5.01
CA VAL A 444 13.74 -19.57 5.33
C VAL A 444 14.48 -18.51 4.53
N CYS A 445 13.80 -17.77 3.69
CA CYS A 445 14.40 -16.87 2.70
C CYS A 445 13.82 -15.46 2.75
N ASP A 446 14.40 -14.54 1.97
CA ASP A 446 14.05 -13.14 1.84
C ASP A 446 14.05 -12.42 3.20
N PHE A 447 12.88 -11.97 3.66
CA PHE A 447 12.73 -11.30 4.94
C PHE A 447 11.83 -12.13 5.87
N LEU A 448 12.41 -12.50 7.02
CA LEU A 448 11.67 -12.92 8.21
C LEU A 448 11.31 -11.65 8.98
N TYR A 449 10.05 -11.45 9.34
CA TYR A 449 9.66 -10.28 10.13
C TYR A 449 8.60 -10.60 11.18
N MET A 450 8.64 -9.80 12.24
CA MET A 450 7.67 -9.82 13.33
C MET A 450 6.72 -8.63 13.16
N GLU A 451 5.43 -8.89 13.20
CA GLU A 451 4.39 -7.89 13.05
C GLU A 451 3.54 -7.81 14.30
N ALA A 452 3.42 -6.62 14.85
CA ALA A 452 2.44 -6.29 15.87
C ALA A 452 1.11 -5.95 15.17
N VAL A 453 0.08 -6.72 15.46
CA VAL A 453 -1.24 -6.55 14.86
C VAL A 453 -2.20 -6.06 15.92
N THR A 454 -2.78 -4.90 15.69
CA THR A 454 -3.85 -4.35 16.51
C THR A 454 -5.14 -4.42 15.69
N PRO A 455 -6.08 -5.29 16.03
CA PRO A 455 -7.40 -5.25 15.41
C PRO A 455 -7.99 -3.86 15.62
N LEU A 456 -8.36 -3.20 14.54
CA LEU A 456 -9.05 -1.89 14.62
C LEU A 456 -10.44 -2.06 15.22
N TYR A 457 -10.94 -3.30 15.20
CA TYR A 457 -12.21 -3.69 15.75
C TYR A 457 -12.06 -4.99 16.54
N THR A 458 -12.45 -4.99 17.80
CA THR A 458 -12.57 -6.25 18.55
C THR A 458 -13.84 -6.95 18.14
N PHE A 459 -13.71 -8.25 17.86
CA PHE A 459 -14.82 -9.11 17.50
C PHE A 459 -15.77 -9.25 18.71
N ASP A 460 -17.02 -8.77 18.60
CA ASP A 460 -18.08 -9.15 19.52
C ASP A 460 -18.54 -10.55 19.16
N SER A 461 -18.08 -11.55 19.90
CA SER A 461 -18.47 -12.95 19.70
C SER A 461 -19.99 -13.16 19.85
N SER A 462 -20.74 -12.21 20.42
CA SER A 462 -22.20 -12.23 20.49
C SER A 462 -22.87 -11.69 19.22
N ALA A 463 -22.16 -10.98 18.35
CA ALA A 463 -22.71 -10.44 17.11
C ALA A 463 -22.54 -11.46 15.96
N ALA A 464 -23.63 -11.84 15.32
CA ALA A 464 -23.59 -12.59 14.07
C ALA A 464 -23.17 -11.68 12.90
N TYR A 465 -23.72 -10.46 12.85
CA TYR A 465 -23.35 -9.41 11.90
C TYR A 465 -23.39 -8.04 12.57
N PHE A 466 -22.43 -7.21 12.21
CA PHE A 466 -22.50 -5.77 12.36
C PHE A 466 -22.16 -5.11 11.01
N VAL A 467 -23.06 -4.30 10.50
CA VAL A 467 -22.88 -3.55 9.26
C VAL A 467 -22.98 -2.08 9.59
N ASP A 468 -21.89 -1.35 9.41
CA ASP A 468 -21.85 0.10 9.49
C ASP A 468 -22.24 0.65 8.12
N CYS A 469 -23.49 1.08 8.00
CA CYS A 469 -24.06 1.47 6.73
C CYS A 469 -23.52 2.84 6.28
N GLY A 470 -23.13 2.91 5.01
CA GLY A 470 -22.60 4.15 4.44
C GLY A 470 -21.15 4.42 4.77
N ASP A 471 -20.48 3.51 5.45
CA ASP A 471 -19.09 3.67 5.74
C ASP A 471 -18.20 3.12 4.64
N HIS A 472 -17.50 4.02 3.99
CA HIS A 472 -16.54 3.69 2.94
C HIS A 472 -15.11 4.02 3.28
N ASN A 473 -14.89 4.94 4.21
CA ASN A 473 -13.55 5.42 4.48
C ASN A 473 -13.50 6.00 5.88
N THR A 474 -13.00 5.24 6.79
CA THR A 474 -13.18 5.45 8.20
C THR A 474 -11.93 5.87 8.92
N ASP A 475 -10.83 6.04 8.21
CA ASP A 475 -9.59 6.57 8.77
C ASP A 475 -9.76 7.98 9.36
N THR A 476 -10.87 8.64 9.06
CA THR A 476 -11.15 10.02 9.50
C THR A 476 -12.18 10.11 10.61
N VAL A 477 -12.84 9.02 11.01
CA VAL A 477 -13.84 9.04 12.07
C VAL A 477 -13.14 8.85 13.41
N SER A 478 -12.95 9.94 14.15
CA SER A 478 -12.37 9.89 15.48
C SER A 478 -13.24 9.09 16.44
N GLY A 479 -12.68 8.05 17.07
CA GLY A 479 -13.35 7.30 18.13
C GLY A 479 -13.81 5.90 17.75
N ARG A 480 -13.60 5.45 16.51
CA ARG A 480 -13.91 4.08 16.10
C ARG A 480 -13.17 3.00 16.87
N ASP A 481 -11.92 3.26 17.17
CA ASP A 481 -11.10 2.48 18.08
C ASP A 481 -11.69 2.37 19.49
N LYS A 482 -12.61 3.27 19.84
CA LYS A 482 -13.34 3.28 21.13
C LYS A 482 -14.64 2.49 21.08
N LEU A 483 -15.16 2.17 19.90
CA LEU A 483 -16.39 1.36 19.78
C LEU A 483 -16.19 -0.08 20.26
N GLY A 484 -14.97 -0.47 20.56
CA GLY A 484 -14.57 -1.78 21.03
C GLY A 484 -15.62 -2.85 20.73
N MET A 485 -15.34 -3.77 19.83
CA MET A 485 -16.13 -4.97 19.64
C MET A 485 -17.00 -5.08 18.39
N TYR A 486 -16.45 -4.86 17.21
CA TYR A 486 -17.24 -5.19 16.03
C TYR A 486 -16.39 -5.94 15.00
N ASN A 487 -16.92 -7.06 14.50
CA ASN A 487 -16.61 -7.47 13.15
C ASN A 487 -17.29 -6.48 12.20
N SER A 488 -16.98 -5.19 12.36
CA SER A 488 -17.46 -4.13 11.51
C SER A 488 -16.87 -4.36 10.13
N VAL A 489 -17.72 -4.68 9.20
CA VAL A 489 -17.37 -4.72 7.82
C VAL A 489 -18.01 -3.53 7.16
N SER A 490 -17.23 -2.85 6.35
CA SER A 490 -17.76 -1.87 5.43
C SER A 490 -18.87 -2.51 4.63
N GLU A 491 -19.95 -1.79 4.43
CA GLU A 491 -21.09 -2.24 3.67
C GLU A 491 -20.68 -2.75 2.28
N GLN A 492 -21.28 -3.85 1.85
CA GLN A 492 -21.08 -4.42 0.52
C GLN A 492 -22.42 -4.67 -0.18
N LEU A 493 -22.42 -4.82 -1.52
CA LEU A 493 -23.54 -5.36 -2.25
C LEU A 493 -23.69 -6.86 -1.90
N TYR A 494 -24.94 -7.37 -1.98
CA TYR A 494 -25.21 -8.76 -1.66
C TYR A 494 -24.35 -9.72 -2.46
N GLY A 495 -23.51 -10.44 -1.77
CA GLY A 495 -22.51 -11.32 -2.34
C GLY A 495 -21.70 -12.01 -1.24
N PRO A 496 -20.75 -12.88 -1.59
CA PRO A 496 -19.88 -13.50 -0.61
C PRO A 496 -18.95 -12.46 0.03
N ASP A 497 -18.82 -12.50 1.34
CA ASP A 497 -17.83 -11.75 2.09
C ASP A 497 -16.44 -12.35 1.83
N GLU A 498 -15.48 -11.50 1.47
CA GLU A 498 -14.12 -11.97 1.13
C GLU A 498 -13.36 -12.60 2.30
N VAL A 499 -13.80 -12.34 3.53
CA VAL A 499 -13.13 -12.86 4.73
C VAL A 499 -13.83 -14.08 5.28
N THR A 500 -15.17 -14.05 5.35
CA THR A 500 -15.95 -15.13 5.96
C THR A 500 -16.57 -16.06 4.93
N GLY A 501 -16.61 -15.67 3.64
CA GLY A 501 -17.33 -16.38 2.59
C GLY A 501 -18.86 -16.34 2.73
N ARG A 502 -19.39 -15.69 3.78
CA ARG A 502 -20.83 -15.61 4.03
C ARG A 502 -21.50 -14.69 3.03
N MET A 503 -22.68 -15.08 2.59
CA MET A 503 -23.52 -14.27 1.71
C MET A 503 -24.25 -13.20 2.52
N TRP A 504 -23.93 -11.94 2.31
CA TRP A 504 -24.63 -10.82 2.93
C TRP A 504 -24.47 -9.53 2.10
N GLY A 505 -25.22 -8.50 2.43
CA GLY A 505 -25.06 -7.17 1.87
C GLY A 505 -26.35 -6.53 1.39
N LEU A 506 -26.21 -5.31 0.82
CA LEU A 506 -27.31 -4.55 0.23
C LEU A 506 -27.81 -5.23 -1.05
N ILE A 507 -29.10 -5.56 -1.09
CA ILE A 507 -29.73 -6.16 -2.25
C ILE A 507 -30.01 -5.06 -3.28
N ASP A 508 -29.47 -5.21 -4.50
CA ASP A 508 -29.72 -4.28 -5.60
C ASP A 508 -31.17 -4.41 -6.11
N ASP A 509 -31.83 -3.28 -6.30
CA ASP A 509 -33.21 -3.26 -6.85
C ASP A 509 -33.15 -3.26 -8.37
N PRO A 510 -33.62 -4.32 -9.04
CA PRO A 510 -33.59 -4.39 -10.50
C PRO A 510 -34.52 -3.37 -11.18
N THR A 511 -35.44 -2.77 -10.45
CA THR A 511 -36.36 -1.74 -10.96
C THR A 511 -35.84 -0.31 -10.82
N ASP A 512 -34.74 -0.12 -10.05
CA ASP A 512 -34.11 1.17 -9.87
C ASP A 512 -33.43 1.61 -11.18
N GLN A 513 -33.80 2.77 -11.69
CA GLN A 513 -33.18 3.34 -12.91
C GLN A 513 -31.66 3.59 -12.75
N TYR A 514 -31.17 3.64 -11.53
CA TYR A 514 -29.76 3.83 -11.20
C TYR A 514 -29.07 2.52 -10.78
N LYS A 515 -29.62 1.40 -11.21
CA LYS A 515 -29.07 0.07 -10.91
C LYS A 515 -27.56 0.01 -11.11
N GLY A 516 -26.87 -0.52 -10.11
CA GLY A 516 -25.41 -0.68 -10.12
C GLY A 516 -24.59 0.62 -10.01
N SER A 517 -25.23 1.79 -9.96
CA SER A 517 -24.51 3.07 -9.85
C SER A 517 -24.46 3.65 -8.44
N GLY A 518 -25.24 3.12 -7.49
CA GLY A 518 -25.41 3.69 -6.15
C GLY A 518 -26.05 5.09 -6.13
N LYS A 519 -26.44 5.64 -7.27
CA LYS A 519 -26.91 7.04 -7.38
C LYS A 519 -28.24 7.32 -6.69
N SER A 520 -29.15 6.34 -6.61
CA SER A 520 -30.41 6.47 -5.86
C SER A 520 -30.26 6.08 -4.38
N ARG A 521 -29.19 5.38 -4.03
CA ARG A 521 -28.88 4.87 -2.71
C ARG A 521 -27.46 5.29 -2.34
N GLY A 522 -27.31 6.59 -2.09
CA GLY A 522 -26.02 7.17 -1.80
C GLY A 522 -25.52 6.84 -0.40
N ILE A 523 -24.28 7.20 -0.17
CA ILE A 523 -23.59 7.08 1.09
C ILE A 523 -23.26 8.46 1.60
N TYR A 524 -23.30 8.61 2.91
CA TYR A 524 -22.89 9.81 3.60
C TYR A 524 -21.97 9.46 4.76
N THR A 525 -20.86 10.17 4.89
CA THR A 525 -19.88 10.00 5.95
C THR A 525 -19.74 11.27 6.78
N ALA A 526 -19.38 11.11 8.03
CA ALA A 526 -19.43 12.11 9.11
C ALA A 526 -18.58 13.37 8.95
N ASN A 527 -17.70 13.46 7.98
CA ASN A 527 -16.78 14.61 7.85
C ASN A 527 -17.44 15.98 7.68
N THR A 528 -18.75 16.03 7.57
CA THR A 528 -19.53 17.25 7.36
C THR A 528 -20.61 17.47 8.41
N TRP A 529 -20.63 16.64 9.47
CA TRP A 529 -21.63 16.77 10.52
C TRP A 529 -21.27 17.86 11.54
N PRO A 530 -22.25 18.67 11.96
CA PRO A 530 -22.11 19.47 13.16
C PRO A 530 -21.92 18.56 14.39
N ASP A 531 -21.04 18.96 15.32
CA ASP A 531 -20.73 18.20 16.55
C ASP A 531 -21.95 17.83 17.39
N GLU A 532 -23.04 18.57 17.28
CA GLU A 532 -24.32 18.35 17.98
C GLU A 532 -25.05 17.04 17.60
N TYR A 533 -24.65 16.40 16.51
CA TYR A 533 -25.24 15.11 16.04
C TYR A 533 -24.37 13.89 16.40
N HIS A 534 -23.23 14.09 16.99
CA HIS A 534 -22.44 13.01 17.57
C HIS A 534 -23.09 12.58 18.87
N THR A 535 -23.42 11.30 19.01
CA THR A 535 -24.02 10.82 20.26
C THR A 535 -23.03 10.95 21.42
N ALA A 536 -23.53 11.35 22.60
CA ALA A 536 -22.70 11.62 23.78
C ALA A 536 -21.91 10.41 24.30
N ASP A 537 -22.24 9.21 23.88
CA ASP A 537 -21.54 7.95 24.20
C ASP A 537 -20.38 7.65 23.25
N GLY A 538 -20.11 8.53 22.28
CA GLY A 538 -19.01 8.39 21.33
C GLY A 538 -19.20 7.25 20.34
N ALA A 539 -20.43 6.78 20.16
CA ALA A 539 -20.75 5.73 19.23
C ALA A 539 -20.77 6.27 17.79
N ASP A 540 -19.63 6.25 17.15
CA ASP A 540 -19.46 6.69 15.74
C ASP A 540 -20.30 5.88 14.74
N LYS A 541 -20.92 4.78 15.16
CA LYS A 541 -21.83 3.96 14.33
C LYS A 541 -23.05 4.71 13.80
N THR A 542 -23.37 5.90 14.34
CA THR A 542 -24.43 6.77 13.83
C THR A 542 -23.92 7.96 13.04
N SER A 543 -22.63 8.06 12.82
CA SER A 543 -21.98 9.17 12.13
C SER A 543 -21.91 9.00 10.61
N SER A 544 -22.23 7.82 10.10
CA SER A 544 -22.40 7.53 8.68
C SER A 544 -23.72 6.84 8.41
N TRP A 545 -24.20 6.88 7.19
CA TRP A 545 -25.42 6.18 6.79
C TRP A 545 -25.52 5.92 5.30
N ARG A 546 -26.28 4.88 4.97
CA ARG A 546 -26.80 4.65 3.65
C ARG A 546 -28.11 5.41 3.50
N TYR A 547 -28.26 6.19 2.45
CA TYR A 547 -29.48 6.94 2.23
C TYR A 547 -30.15 6.62 0.89
N THR A 548 -31.48 6.80 0.84
CA THR A 548 -32.23 6.89 -0.41
C THR A 548 -32.39 8.35 -0.79
N LYS A 549 -32.41 8.67 -2.08
CA LYS A 549 -32.62 10.05 -2.55
C LYS A 549 -33.97 10.62 -2.13
N ASN A 550 -34.03 11.95 -2.05
CA ASN A 550 -35.18 12.67 -1.59
C ASN A 550 -36.38 12.60 -2.56
N GLN A 551 -37.58 12.86 -2.04
CA GLN A 551 -38.93 12.73 -2.59
C GLN A 551 -39.23 13.48 -3.90
N TYR A 552 -38.32 14.32 -4.39
CA TYR A 552 -38.60 15.18 -5.56
C TYR A 552 -38.32 14.53 -6.91
N GLU A 553 -37.76 13.35 -6.95
CA GLU A 553 -37.51 12.60 -8.19
C GLU A 553 -38.52 11.44 -8.29
N SER A 554 -39.18 11.29 -9.41
CA SER A 554 -40.02 10.13 -9.73
C SER A 554 -39.14 8.93 -10.07
N ASN A 555 -39.53 7.71 -9.68
CA ASN A 555 -38.84 6.43 -9.92
C ASN A 555 -37.59 6.17 -9.03
N ILE A 556 -37.63 6.57 -7.78
CA ILE A 556 -36.59 6.27 -6.81
C ILE A 556 -37.06 5.13 -5.91
N ALA A 557 -36.15 4.17 -5.64
CA ALA A 557 -36.34 3.18 -4.60
C ALA A 557 -36.38 3.87 -3.22
N ARG A 558 -37.53 3.79 -2.53
CA ARG A 558 -37.70 4.29 -1.15
C ARG A 558 -37.57 3.16 -0.14
N HIS A 559 -36.62 2.27 -0.41
CA HIS A 559 -36.34 1.13 0.44
C HIS A 559 -34.88 0.76 0.38
N LEU A 560 -34.41 0.18 1.48
CA LEU A 560 -33.11 -0.46 1.59
C LEU A 560 -33.35 -1.90 2.03
N ASP A 561 -32.89 -2.86 1.25
CA ASP A 561 -33.03 -4.28 1.52
C ASP A 561 -31.64 -4.90 1.70
N TYR A 562 -31.43 -5.57 2.83
CA TYR A 562 -30.21 -6.28 3.13
C TYR A 562 -30.50 -7.76 3.30
N GLY A 563 -29.65 -8.60 2.73
CA GLY A 563 -29.69 -10.05 2.92
C GLY A 563 -28.56 -10.54 3.78
N PHE A 564 -28.82 -11.58 4.60
CA PHE A 564 -27.82 -12.20 5.47
C PHE A 564 -28.01 -13.72 5.47
N SER A 565 -26.90 -14.47 5.33
CA SER A 565 -26.87 -15.90 5.59
C SER A 565 -26.71 -16.14 7.09
N LEU A 566 -27.67 -16.81 7.72
CA LEU A 566 -27.69 -17.11 9.15
C LEU A 566 -28.27 -18.49 9.39
N PRO A 567 -27.77 -19.26 10.36
CA PRO A 567 -28.46 -20.47 10.82
C PRO A 567 -29.92 -20.21 11.23
N ASP A 568 -30.77 -21.20 11.11
CA ASP A 568 -32.16 -21.12 11.57
C ASP A 568 -32.19 -20.85 13.08
N GLY A 569 -33.08 -19.95 13.50
CA GLY A 569 -33.17 -19.57 14.90
C GLY A 569 -33.81 -18.21 15.13
N THR A 570 -33.74 -17.73 16.37
CA THR A 570 -34.23 -16.40 16.76
C THR A 570 -33.08 -15.47 17.01
N TYR A 571 -33.17 -14.27 16.42
CA TYR A 571 -32.14 -13.25 16.48
C TYR A 571 -32.72 -11.92 16.96
N SER A 572 -31.90 -11.14 17.64
CA SER A 572 -32.15 -9.72 17.89
C SER A 572 -31.55 -8.89 16.76
N VAL A 573 -32.34 -8.05 16.14
CA VAL A 573 -31.89 -7.08 15.14
C VAL A 573 -32.04 -5.69 15.72
N GLU A 574 -30.94 -4.95 15.73
CA GLU A 574 -30.87 -3.55 16.19
C GLU A 574 -30.47 -2.64 15.02
N LEU A 575 -31.18 -1.55 14.85
CA LEU A 575 -30.99 -0.57 13.79
C LEU A 575 -30.97 0.84 14.37
N ALA A 576 -30.28 1.78 13.74
CA ALA A 576 -30.42 3.21 14.04
C ALA A 576 -30.53 4.01 12.74
N PHE A 577 -31.21 5.15 12.86
CA PHE A 577 -31.42 6.11 11.78
C PHE A 577 -31.05 7.51 12.27
N ALA A 578 -30.40 8.28 11.39
CA ALA A 578 -30.02 9.64 11.71
C ALA A 578 -30.39 10.60 10.58
N ASP A 579 -30.95 11.76 10.91
CA ASP A 579 -31.34 12.75 9.92
C ASP A 579 -31.21 14.20 10.41
N PRO A 580 -30.01 14.77 10.31
CA PRO A 580 -29.73 16.12 10.72
C PRO A 580 -30.44 17.19 9.85
N TRP A 581 -30.92 16.81 8.68
CA TRP A 581 -31.49 17.76 7.72
C TRP A 581 -33.04 17.73 7.64
N GLY A 582 -33.70 16.84 8.35
CA GLY A 582 -35.15 16.68 8.31
C GLY A 582 -35.69 16.11 7.01
N CYS A 583 -34.86 15.42 6.24
CA CYS A 583 -35.26 14.77 4.97
C CYS A 583 -35.69 13.32 5.13
N SER A 584 -35.45 12.69 6.29
CA SER A 584 -35.98 11.40 6.66
C SER A 584 -37.12 11.55 7.68
N LYS A 585 -38.13 10.71 7.61
CA LYS A 585 -39.19 10.61 8.61
C LYS A 585 -39.76 9.22 8.70
N ASN A 586 -40.02 8.80 9.94
CA ASN A 586 -40.80 7.61 10.25
C ASN A 586 -40.40 6.36 9.45
N PRO A 587 -39.10 6.04 9.35
CA PRO A 587 -38.72 4.81 8.68
C PRO A 587 -39.31 3.60 9.41
N ALA A 588 -39.75 2.61 8.68
CA ALA A 588 -40.20 1.34 9.20
C ALA A 588 -39.23 0.23 8.77
N ALA A 589 -38.93 -0.68 9.66
CA ALA A 589 -38.04 -1.81 9.41
C ALA A 589 -38.77 -3.12 9.67
N TYR A 590 -38.58 -4.03 8.76
CA TYR A 590 -39.16 -5.38 8.76
C TYR A 590 -38.08 -6.41 8.55
N ALA A 591 -38.31 -7.61 9.06
CA ALA A 591 -37.57 -8.80 8.68
C ALA A 591 -38.44 -9.63 7.76
N ASN A 592 -37.86 -10.20 6.70
CA ASN A 592 -38.48 -11.15 5.78
C ASN A 592 -39.83 -10.66 5.23
N LEU A 593 -39.89 -9.38 4.81
CA LEU A 593 -41.13 -8.75 4.37
C LEU A 593 -41.77 -9.52 3.21
N GLY A 594 -43.04 -9.91 3.39
CA GLY A 594 -43.81 -10.71 2.43
C GLY A 594 -43.58 -12.23 2.53
N GLU A 595 -42.83 -12.71 3.51
CA GLU A 595 -42.59 -14.14 3.76
C GLU A 595 -43.37 -14.63 5.01
N ASP A 596 -43.50 -15.95 5.19
CA ASP A 596 -44.20 -16.55 6.35
C ASP A 596 -43.52 -16.18 7.71
N THR A 597 -42.26 -15.80 7.69
CA THR A 597 -41.48 -15.36 8.85
C THR A 597 -41.41 -13.87 9.00
N GLU A 598 -42.27 -13.11 8.32
CA GLU A 598 -42.32 -11.66 8.43
C GLU A 598 -42.49 -11.21 9.88
N SER A 599 -41.65 -10.28 10.28
CA SER A 599 -41.78 -9.60 11.58
C SER A 599 -41.47 -8.12 11.49
N VAL A 600 -42.08 -7.34 12.37
CA VAL A 600 -41.85 -5.89 12.46
C VAL A 600 -40.69 -5.65 13.44
N ILE A 601 -39.62 -5.05 12.97
CA ILE A 601 -38.51 -4.62 13.83
C ILE A 601 -38.86 -3.27 14.46
N ALA A 602 -39.31 -2.32 13.64
CA ALA A 602 -39.72 -1.00 14.10
C ALA A 602 -40.76 -0.37 13.18
N LYS A 603 -41.66 0.43 13.75
CA LYS A 603 -42.52 1.37 13.00
C LYS A 603 -42.30 2.76 13.53
N ASN A 604 -42.21 3.73 12.63
CA ASN A 604 -41.92 5.12 13.00
C ASN A 604 -40.65 5.27 13.85
N ALA A 605 -39.56 4.63 13.38
CA ALA A 605 -38.29 4.69 14.11
C ALA A 605 -37.82 6.15 14.25
N PRO A 606 -37.20 6.47 15.40
CA PRO A 606 -36.56 7.77 15.59
C PRO A 606 -35.41 7.97 14.59
N VAL A 607 -35.14 9.21 14.26
CA VAL A 607 -34.09 9.60 13.29
C VAL A 607 -33.02 10.48 13.94
N ASP A 608 -32.82 10.31 15.24
CA ASP A 608 -31.86 11.04 16.08
C ASP A 608 -30.68 10.17 16.52
N GLY A 609 -30.51 9.00 15.91
CA GLY A 609 -29.47 8.03 16.28
C GLY A 609 -29.90 7.02 17.35
N THR A 610 -31.09 7.20 17.96
CA THR A 610 -31.60 6.24 18.93
C THR A 610 -31.86 4.88 18.29
N ALA A 611 -31.31 3.84 18.88
CA ALA A 611 -31.46 2.48 18.39
C ALA A 611 -32.88 1.94 18.58
N VAL A 612 -33.38 1.24 17.56
CA VAL A 612 -34.57 0.42 17.61
C VAL A 612 -34.20 -1.05 17.53
N LYS A 613 -34.95 -1.93 18.20
CA LYS A 613 -34.65 -3.33 18.31
C LYS A 613 -35.89 -4.19 18.14
N GLY A 614 -35.74 -5.31 17.44
CA GLY A 614 -36.78 -6.31 17.25
C GLY A 614 -36.23 -7.72 17.28
N GLU A 615 -37.08 -8.68 17.66
CA GLU A 615 -36.75 -10.12 17.54
C GLU A 615 -37.25 -10.63 16.19
N VAL A 616 -36.43 -11.42 15.51
CA VAL A 616 -36.70 -11.98 14.19
C VAL A 616 -36.42 -13.47 14.17
N THR A 617 -37.15 -14.18 13.33
CA THR A 617 -36.99 -15.63 13.13
C THR A 617 -36.36 -15.88 11.76
N VAL A 618 -35.27 -16.63 11.75
CA VAL A 618 -34.60 -17.10 10.52
C VAL A 618 -35.05 -18.53 10.24
N ARG A 619 -35.45 -18.80 9.02
CA ARG A 619 -35.73 -20.13 8.49
C ARG A 619 -35.15 -20.27 7.10
N GLY A 620 -34.59 -21.47 6.81
CA GLY A 620 -33.97 -21.72 5.50
C GLY A 620 -32.64 -20.99 5.28
N GLY A 621 -31.94 -20.63 6.37
CA GLY A 621 -30.59 -20.09 6.30
C GLY A 621 -30.48 -18.63 5.83
N LYS A 622 -31.60 -17.90 5.70
CA LYS A 622 -31.58 -16.54 5.16
C LYS A 622 -32.44 -15.57 5.98
N LEU A 623 -31.92 -14.38 6.20
CA LEU A 623 -32.65 -13.24 6.77
C LEU A 623 -32.60 -12.08 5.78
N THR A 624 -33.73 -11.40 5.59
CA THR A 624 -33.77 -10.11 4.91
C THR A 624 -34.19 -9.03 5.88
N ILE A 625 -33.50 -7.91 5.88
CA ILE A 625 -33.88 -6.69 6.60
C ILE A 625 -34.37 -5.68 5.58
N ASN A 626 -35.61 -5.27 5.73
CA ASN A 626 -36.32 -4.43 4.76
C ASN A 626 -36.69 -3.10 5.42
N VAL A 627 -35.99 -2.04 5.06
CA VAL A 627 -36.30 -0.68 5.53
C VAL A 627 -37.13 0.06 4.50
N ARG A 628 -38.19 0.69 4.95
CA ARG A 628 -39.20 1.36 4.10
C ARG A 628 -39.49 2.75 4.60
N SER A 629 -39.82 3.66 3.67
CA SER A 629 -40.40 4.96 3.95
C SER A 629 -41.49 5.27 2.94
N GLU A 630 -42.61 5.81 3.40
CA GLU A 630 -43.75 6.10 2.51
C GLU A 630 -43.55 7.38 1.71
N ASP A 631 -42.91 8.40 2.30
CA ASP A 631 -42.91 9.76 1.74
C ASP A 631 -41.58 10.50 1.80
N LYS A 632 -40.57 9.95 2.48
CA LYS A 632 -39.30 10.61 2.75
C LYS A 632 -38.09 9.71 2.47
N ALA A 633 -36.90 10.29 2.47
CA ALA A 633 -35.65 9.55 2.42
C ALA A 633 -35.45 8.65 3.65
N ILE A 634 -34.64 7.63 3.48
CA ILE A 634 -34.17 6.75 4.56
C ILE A 634 -32.70 7.06 4.76
N ASN A 635 -32.28 7.17 6.02
CA ASN A 635 -30.88 7.30 6.40
C ASN A 635 -30.60 6.22 7.45
N LEU A 636 -30.14 5.05 7.01
CA LEU A 636 -29.83 3.90 7.88
C LEU A 636 -28.38 3.93 8.28
N CYS A 637 -28.08 3.98 9.57
CA CYS A 637 -26.72 4.10 10.10
C CYS A 637 -26.04 2.76 10.26
N TYR A 638 -26.69 1.78 10.90
CA TYR A 638 -26.10 0.45 11.09
C TYR A 638 -27.15 -0.64 11.23
N ILE A 639 -26.70 -1.87 11.04
CA ILE A 639 -27.45 -3.11 11.30
C ILE A 639 -26.61 -3.99 12.23
N LEU A 640 -27.15 -4.36 13.38
CA LEU A 640 -26.50 -5.27 14.32
C LEU A 640 -27.41 -6.46 14.60
N ILE A 641 -26.92 -7.67 14.32
CA ILE A 641 -27.66 -8.92 14.48
C ILE A 641 -26.96 -9.79 15.51
N ARG A 642 -27.71 -10.19 16.56
CA ARG A 642 -27.22 -11.09 17.61
C ARG A 642 -28.12 -12.32 17.75
N PRO A 643 -27.58 -13.53 17.94
CA PRO A 643 -28.39 -14.70 18.25
C PRO A 643 -29.00 -14.56 19.65
N ILE A 644 -30.30 -14.88 19.79
CA ILE A 644 -31.00 -14.99 21.09
C ILE A 644 -31.14 -16.46 21.48
N ALA A 645 -31.74 -17.22 20.60
CA ALA A 645 -31.84 -18.67 20.68
C ALA A 645 -31.65 -19.19 19.25
N VAL A 646 -30.49 -19.65 18.97
CA VAL A 646 -30.28 -20.50 17.83
C VAL A 646 -30.86 -21.82 18.27
N GLU A 647 -31.93 -22.29 17.63
CA GLU A 647 -32.34 -23.68 17.80
C GLU A 647 -31.07 -24.48 17.56
N ALA A 648 -30.63 -25.22 18.57
CA ALA A 648 -29.78 -26.36 18.29
C ALA A 648 -30.62 -27.10 17.26
N ALA A 649 -30.30 -26.91 15.99
CA ALA A 649 -30.99 -27.56 14.93
C ALA A 649 -31.09 -29.01 15.38
N SER A 650 -32.25 -29.58 15.33
CA SER A 650 -32.39 -31.04 15.28
C SER A 650 -31.73 -31.44 13.96
N VAL A 651 -30.44 -31.13 13.86
CA VAL A 651 -29.59 -31.47 12.75
C VAL A 651 -29.39 -32.95 12.89
N THR A 652 -30.01 -33.66 12.02
CA THR A 652 -29.76 -35.07 11.80
C THR A 652 -28.31 -35.30 11.32
N GLY A 653 -27.52 -34.25 11.12
CA GLY A 653 -26.09 -34.28 10.78
C GLY A 653 -25.21 -33.96 11.98
N CYS A 654 -24.22 -34.79 12.26
CA CYS A 654 -23.20 -34.49 13.27
C CYS A 654 -22.19 -33.44 12.74
N LYS A 655 -21.61 -32.62 13.63
CA LYS A 655 -20.49 -31.73 13.28
C LYS A 655 -19.42 -32.54 12.52
N GLY A 656 -19.09 -32.07 11.32
CA GLY A 656 -18.19 -32.72 10.38
C GLY A 656 -18.87 -33.48 9.23
N ASP A 657 -20.17 -33.68 9.24
CA ASP A 657 -20.96 -34.26 8.15
C ASP A 657 -21.42 -33.11 7.22
N VAL A 658 -20.48 -32.58 6.45
CA VAL A 658 -20.70 -31.37 5.65
C VAL A 658 -21.59 -31.61 4.44
N ASN A 659 -21.58 -32.82 3.90
CA ASN A 659 -22.44 -33.21 2.78
C ASN A 659 -23.82 -33.70 3.22
N LEU A 660 -24.05 -33.82 4.53
CA LEU A 660 -25.31 -34.24 5.16
C LEU A 660 -25.75 -35.67 4.74
N ASP A 661 -24.79 -36.56 4.47
CA ASP A 661 -25.08 -37.96 4.11
C ASP A 661 -25.23 -38.90 5.32
N GLY A 662 -25.08 -38.37 6.52
CA GLY A 662 -25.18 -39.10 7.79
C GLY A 662 -23.84 -39.70 8.26
N SER A 663 -22.74 -39.42 7.59
CA SER A 663 -21.41 -39.94 7.96
C SER A 663 -20.33 -38.86 7.81
N VAL A 664 -19.36 -38.89 8.73
CA VAL A 664 -18.18 -37.99 8.62
C VAL A 664 -17.08 -38.71 7.86
N SER A 665 -16.78 -38.26 6.67
CA SER A 665 -15.90 -38.90 5.70
C SER A 665 -14.95 -37.94 5.00
N ALA A 666 -14.06 -38.44 4.16
CA ALA A 666 -13.20 -37.61 3.34
C ALA A 666 -13.96 -36.72 2.34
N LEU A 667 -15.19 -37.08 1.97
CA LEU A 667 -16.03 -36.30 1.06
C LEU A 667 -16.44 -34.98 1.71
N ASP A 668 -16.66 -34.96 3.02
CA ASP A 668 -16.98 -33.77 3.79
C ASP A 668 -15.80 -32.77 3.80
N ALA A 669 -14.59 -33.30 4.01
CA ALA A 669 -13.39 -32.49 3.95
C ALA A 669 -13.15 -31.91 2.55
N VAL A 670 -13.47 -32.66 1.50
CA VAL A 670 -13.40 -32.18 0.11
C VAL A 670 -14.44 -31.09 -0.14
N LEU A 671 -15.68 -31.27 0.35
CA LEU A 671 -16.73 -30.26 0.17
C LEU A 671 -16.41 -28.97 0.93
N LEU A 672 -15.95 -29.06 2.18
CA LEU A 672 -15.49 -27.91 2.95
C LEU A 672 -14.29 -27.22 2.27
N GLN A 673 -13.35 -28.01 1.77
CA GLN A 673 -12.19 -27.45 1.04
C GLN A 673 -12.61 -26.70 -0.23
N LYS A 674 -13.56 -27.24 -1.01
CA LYS A 674 -14.11 -26.55 -2.19
C LYS A 674 -14.83 -25.25 -1.81
N TYR A 675 -15.57 -25.26 -0.71
CA TYR A 675 -16.22 -24.06 -0.18
C TYR A 675 -15.19 -22.98 0.19
N LEU A 676 -14.13 -23.35 0.91
CA LEU A 676 -13.06 -22.45 1.30
C LEU A 676 -12.29 -21.86 0.09
N HIS A 677 -12.29 -22.59 -1.03
CA HIS A 677 -11.73 -22.12 -2.30
C HIS A 677 -12.73 -21.37 -3.19
N GLY A 678 -13.97 -21.14 -2.72
CA GLY A 678 -15.01 -20.45 -3.50
C GLY A 678 -15.53 -21.27 -4.69
N GLN A 679 -15.28 -22.57 -4.75
CA GLN A 679 -15.70 -23.48 -5.82
C GLN A 679 -17.10 -24.07 -5.61
N GLU A 680 -17.58 -24.04 -4.39
CA GLU A 680 -18.92 -24.54 -3.98
C GLU A 680 -19.52 -23.60 -2.96
N SER A 681 -20.86 -23.58 -2.87
CA SER A 681 -21.61 -22.90 -1.81
C SER A 681 -22.19 -23.92 -0.85
N LEU A 682 -22.15 -23.64 0.45
CA LEU A 682 -22.79 -24.47 1.46
C LEU A 682 -24.16 -23.90 1.85
N THR A 683 -25.13 -24.77 2.11
CA THR A 683 -26.40 -24.40 2.77
C THR A 683 -26.15 -24.02 4.23
N GLY A 684 -27.13 -23.40 4.91
CA GLY A 684 -26.99 -23.06 6.34
C GLY A 684 -26.72 -24.31 7.21
N GLU A 685 -27.38 -25.47 6.92
CA GLU A 685 -27.11 -26.72 7.61
C GLU A 685 -25.71 -27.27 7.35
N GLN A 686 -25.24 -27.15 6.11
CA GLN A 686 -23.90 -27.56 5.73
C GLN A 686 -22.82 -26.63 6.35
N CYS A 687 -23.08 -25.33 6.46
CA CYS A 687 -22.20 -24.39 7.19
C CYS A 687 -22.15 -24.78 8.69
N TYR A 688 -23.28 -25.10 9.31
CA TYR A 688 -23.29 -25.58 10.70
C TYR A 688 -22.50 -26.89 10.86
N ALA A 689 -22.68 -27.85 9.98
CA ALA A 689 -21.93 -29.10 10.00
C ALA A 689 -20.42 -28.89 9.74
N ALA A 690 -20.08 -27.93 8.89
CA ALA A 690 -18.70 -27.56 8.54
C ALA A 690 -17.98 -26.87 9.68
N ASP A 691 -18.66 -26.08 10.52
CA ASP A 691 -18.11 -25.42 11.71
C ASP A 691 -17.84 -26.44 12.83
N VAL A 692 -16.78 -27.21 12.67
CA VAL A 692 -16.39 -28.29 13.59
C VAL A 692 -15.91 -27.77 14.93
N MET A 693 -15.26 -26.59 14.92
CA MET A 693 -14.72 -25.92 16.10
C MET A 693 -15.79 -25.16 16.89
N SER A 694 -17.00 -24.99 16.32
CA SER A 694 -18.12 -24.27 16.93
C SER A 694 -17.85 -22.80 17.25
N ASP A 695 -17.08 -22.14 16.39
CA ASP A 695 -16.79 -20.71 16.45
C ASP A 695 -17.67 -19.86 15.52
N ALA A 696 -18.71 -20.49 14.96
CA ALA A 696 -19.71 -19.94 14.06
C ALA A 696 -19.22 -19.58 12.64
N THR A 697 -18.02 -20.03 12.24
CA THR A 697 -17.46 -19.71 10.91
C THR A 697 -16.71 -20.91 10.33
N PRO A 698 -17.24 -21.61 9.31
CA PRO A 698 -16.47 -22.64 8.62
C PRO A 698 -15.21 -22.05 7.98
N ASP A 699 -14.05 -22.42 8.51
CA ASP A 699 -12.76 -21.94 8.03
C ASP A 699 -11.70 -23.05 7.89
N ILE A 700 -10.44 -22.66 7.71
CA ILE A 700 -9.34 -23.60 7.54
C ILE A 700 -9.06 -24.42 8.81
N LEU A 701 -9.39 -23.89 9.99
CA LEU A 701 -9.23 -24.60 11.26
C LEU A 701 -10.25 -25.73 11.38
N ASP A 702 -11.50 -25.49 10.92
CA ASP A 702 -12.52 -26.53 10.83
C ASP A 702 -12.12 -27.63 9.86
N LEU A 703 -11.55 -27.25 8.70
CA LEU A 703 -11.03 -28.25 7.77
C LEU A 703 -9.91 -29.10 8.39
N ALA A 704 -9.03 -28.47 9.16
CA ALA A 704 -7.98 -29.19 9.89
C ALA A 704 -8.56 -30.10 10.98
N ALA A 705 -9.51 -29.60 11.76
CA ALA A 705 -10.22 -30.38 12.79
C ALA A 705 -11.02 -31.54 12.19
N LEU A 706 -11.70 -31.30 11.07
CA LEU A 706 -12.43 -32.31 10.33
C LEU A 706 -11.53 -33.43 9.80
N LYS A 707 -10.41 -33.04 9.14
CA LYS A 707 -9.39 -34.02 8.69
C LYS A 707 -8.84 -34.83 9.85
N HIS A 708 -8.57 -34.20 10.99
CA HIS A 708 -8.12 -34.90 12.19
C HIS A 708 -9.19 -35.88 12.74
N LYS A 709 -10.45 -35.47 12.76
CA LYS A 709 -11.60 -36.32 13.17
C LYS A 709 -11.74 -37.55 12.26
N ILE A 710 -11.63 -37.36 10.95
CA ILE A 710 -11.67 -38.40 9.94
C ILE A 710 -10.52 -39.42 10.17
N LEU A 711 -9.31 -38.95 10.35
CA LEU A 711 -8.13 -39.80 10.55
C LEU A 711 -8.18 -40.59 11.85
N LYS A 712 -8.80 -40.07 12.88
CA LYS A 712 -8.97 -40.79 14.17
C LYS A 712 -10.17 -41.77 14.20
N GLY A 713 -11.03 -41.74 13.19
CA GLY A 713 -12.18 -42.64 13.08
C GLY A 713 -13.23 -42.42 14.18
N LYS A 714 -13.36 -41.20 14.69
CA LYS A 714 -14.34 -40.81 15.71
C LYS A 714 -15.15 -39.61 15.26
#